data_e726310790700937ec1e737dc28481b4
#
_entry.id   e726310790700937ec1e737dc28481b4
#
_cell.length_a   1.000
_cell.length_b   1.000
_cell.length_c   1.000
_cell.angle_alpha   90.00
_cell.angle_beta   90.00
_cell.angle_gamma   90.00
#
_symmetry.space_group_name_H-M   'P 1'
#
loop_
_entity.id
_entity.type
_entity.pdbx_description
1 polymer ?
#
loop_
_entity_poly.entity_id
_entity_poly.type
_entity_poly.pdbx_seq_one_letter_code
_entity_poly.pdbx_strand_id
1 'polypeptide(L)'
;MTKWTLGYSCPIALTISLVPALSPLMVQAAPLNAPPATGILDSLCYDYVPKIEKPSANEDANALPVEVDADRLEAKQGETAVYEGDVKVRQGVRKFDSDYAQLDQKSRDVIAIGNIYYNDGQITVTSDKTLKSNLDTKNSELEEGKYQVHGSPVRGFAEKVTMTNNNQNITLEGAQYTTCPPGQEAWTLKAGSIDIDQSEVFGEAWNASLWLYDYPVFYFPYINFPIKDERKTGLLYPGYTQSSKNGMDITQPFYWNIAPNYDATITSRFMDRRGLMEQVEFRYMPDPAHTGSLYFENLADDKQYDETDSLNDYLSDGHRYLLNARHTSRFLDNALQVSVDYTKVRDQDYNYFNDFSPKVGTQVDNQLQQSLKAGYFQQNWNLNAEVRTYQILLASAQQPHELMPRINHNYYQQGSWYDLAWNTELTNFGYNNDQAIEQNKGEAYTGTRVYTAPTLTIPLVDEAGYFLDSQYKLMYTRYDQTVPDNMSQAFRDKFDPTSKGINTRTGKQENVTLEEGAITRVLPSFRLKGGMTFERDQQWFGEGANQTLEPEFQYLYVPYKDQDNIGVYDSTTMRQDYYSLFSDRRFAGLDRISDSNRLSLGVTTRIYDPAGDERIRLAVAQAFDFVAPRVKLYSSDELSTNTRSPLSFEGDAKINEQWYAHAGAQYDMEQRQISSANSALEYRHEKLISQLNHRFVRDANIVPNTNNEVTDLNQIGLLLTTPLDDRWHLYGGYYKELNQSVKSDRKVGLKYDSCCWSINFNLEWVNTPDNVNNTSTAERSFGIQFEMKGLGSVGTGSKGTSLDTEALPYIRPFNLRDQ
;
A
#
# COMPACT_ATOMS: atom_id res chain seq x y z
N MET A 1 20.05 3.38 -14.07
CA MET A 1 20.81 4.28 -14.94
C MET A 1 21.04 3.59 -16.26
N THR A 2 20.24 3.87 -17.25
CA THR A 2 20.53 3.50 -18.65
C THR A 2 19.94 4.63 -19.52
N LYS A 3 20.85 5.44 -20.05
CA LYS A 3 20.53 6.52 -20.99
C LYS A 3 20.12 5.91 -22.33
N TRP A 4 18.97 6.31 -22.83
CA TRP A 4 18.61 6.14 -24.23
C TRP A 4 18.97 7.42 -24.99
N THR A 5 19.94 7.34 -25.88
CA THR A 5 20.28 8.38 -26.83
C THR A 5 19.66 8.01 -28.18
N LEU A 6 18.71 8.80 -28.63
CA LEU A 6 18.20 8.80 -29.99
C LEU A 6 19.17 9.59 -30.87
N GLY A 7 19.85 8.86 -31.76
CA GLY A 7 20.68 9.47 -32.81
C GLY A 7 19.85 9.67 -34.08
N TYR A 8 19.72 10.91 -34.49
CA TYR A 8 19.11 11.31 -35.75
C TYR A 8 20.13 11.27 -36.89
N SER A 9 19.83 10.56 -37.97
CA SER A 9 20.29 10.95 -39.30
C SER A 9 19.41 10.29 -40.36
N CYS A 10 18.74 11.13 -41.14
CA CYS A 10 17.89 10.76 -42.28
C CYS A 10 18.73 10.86 -43.57
N PRO A 11 18.61 9.97 -44.53
CA PRO A 11 17.95 10.38 -45.77
C PRO A 11 17.15 9.29 -46.53
N ILE A 12 16.08 9.72 -47.18
CA ILE A 12 15.37 9.15 -48.32
C ILE A 12 14.76 7.75 -48.05
N ALA A 13 13.66 7.73 -47.36
CA ALA A 13 12.64 6.71 -47.45
C ALA A 13 11.27 7.38 -47.36
N LEU A 14 10.29 6.84 -48.04
CA LEU A 14 8.87 7.17 -47.85
C LEU A 14 8.49 6.87 -46.40
N THR A 15 8.90 7.71 -45.49
CA THR A 15 8.56 7.55 -44.04
C THR A 15 7.25 8.27 -43.77
N ILE A 16 6.14 7.56 -43.96
CA ILE A 16 4.90 7.90 -43.32
C ILE A 16 5.11 7.55 -41.83
N SER A 17 5.69 8.47 -41.06
CA SER A 17 5.92 8.28 -39.62
C SER A 17 4.59 8.55 -38.88
N LEU A 18 3.65 7.61 -38.98
CA LEU A 18 2.43 7.61 -38.16
C LEU A 18 2.68 7.20 -36.69
N VAL A 19 3.84 6.59 -36.44
CA VAL A 19 4.15 5.94 -35.15
C VAL A 19 4.26 6.87 -33.96
N PRO A 20 4.94 8.04 -34.02
CA PRO A 20 5.06 8.88 -32.84
C PRO A 20 3.76 9.54 -32.39
N ALA A 21 2.78 9.62 -33.30
CA ALA A 21 1.51 10.27 -33.01
C ALA A 21 0.52 9.39 -32.23
N LEU A 22 0.67 8.06 -32.28
CA LEU A 22 -0.24 7.10 -31.65
C LEU A 22 0.36 6.46 -30.40
N SER A 23 1.68 6.48 -30.25
CA SER A 23 2.38 5.94 -29.08
C SER A 23 1.98 6.61 -27.74
N PRO A 24 1.69 7.90 -27.68
CA PRO A 24 1.34 8.57 -26.43
C PRO A 24 -0.07 8.29 -25.92
N LEU A 25 -0.98 7.79 -26.75
CA LEU A 25 -2.30 7.34 -26.28
C LEU A 25 -2.22 6.13 -25.33
N MET A 26 -1.05 5.49 -25.26
CA MET A 26 -0.80 4.32 -24.41
C MET A 26 -0.27 4.65 -23.00
N VAL A 27 0.12 5.88 -22.71
CA VAL A 27 0.95 6.21 -21.55
C VAL A 27 0.17 6.32 -20.23
N GLN A 28 -1.15 6.24 -20.24
CA GLN A 28 -1.93 6.09 -19.01
C GLN A 28 -2.53 4.69 -18.80
N ALA A 29 -2.25 3.75 -19.67
CA ALA A 29 -2.36 2.35 -19.29
C ALA A 29 -1.28 2.04 -18.24
N ALA A 30 -1.64 1.29 -17.20
CA ALA A 30 -0.73 0.77 -16.18
C ALA A 30 0.61 0.33 -16.78
N PRO A 31 1.75 0.48 -16.06
CA PRO A 31 3.05 0.17 -16.62
C PRO A 31 3.02 -1.20 -17.28
N LEU A 32 3.42 -1.26 -18.54
CA LEU A 32 3.55 -2.48 -19.37
C LEU A 32 4.54 -3.52 -18.80
N ASN A 33 4.97 -3.35 -17.55
CA ASN A 33 5.72 -4.29 -16.73
C ASN A 33 4.84 -5.07 -15.74
N ALA A 34 3.52 -5.09 -15.92
CA ALA A 34 2.75 -6.18 -15.36
C ALA A 34 3.30 -7.49 -15.97
N PRO A 35 3.63 -8.51 -15.16
CA PRO A 35 4.05 -9.80 -15.69
C PRO A 35 2.98 -10.22 -16.72
N PRO A 36 3.38 -10.83 -17.85
CA PRO A 36 2.40 -11.22 -18.86
C PRO A 36 1.33 -12.04 -18.16
N ALA A 37 0.09 -11.55 -18.17
CA ALA A 37 -1.03 -12.29 -17.62
C ALA A 37 -1.07 -13.63 -18.39
N THR A 38 -0.61 -14.67 -17.72
CA THR A 38 -0.50 -16.02 -18.29
C THR A 38 -1.87 -16.71 -18.26
N GLY A 39 -2.86 -16.10 -18.91
CA GLY A 39 -4.19 -16.66 -19.05
C GLY A 39 -4.53 -16.97 -20.50
N ILE A 40 -5.19 -18.08 -20.75
CA ILE A 40 -5.67 -18.51 -22.07
C ILE A 40 -6.48 -17.41 -22.80
N LEU A 41 -7.13 -16.51 -22.04
CA LEU A 41 -7.87 -15.36 -22.57
C LEU A 41 -6.98 -14.29 -23.23
N ASP A 42 -5.77 -14.06 -22.76
CA ASP A 42 -4.89 -13.02 -23.33
C ASP A 42 -4.43 -13.40 -24.73
N SER A 43 -4.15 -14.67 -24.99
CA SER A 43 -3.82 -15.15 -26.35
C SER A 43 -4.99 -15.00 -27.31
N LEU A 44 -6.21 -15.35 -26.90
CA LEU A 44 -7.41 -15.24 -27.73
C LEU A 44 -7.85 -13.79 -27.97
N CYS A 45 -7.59 -12.89 -27.03
CA CYS A 45 -7.96 -11.48 -27.14
C CYS A 45 -7.04 -10.69 -28.08
N TYR A 46 -5.78 -11.07 -28.20
CA TYR A 46 -4.74 -10.26 -28.83
C TYR A 46 -4.00 -10.97 -29.97
N ASP A 47 -4.48 -12.13 -30.45
CA ASP A 47 -3.90 -12.86 -31.59
C ASP A 47 -3.83 -12.03 -32.87
N TYR A 48 -4.68 -10.99 -33.00
CA TYR A 48 -4.67 -10.06 -34.12
C TYR A 48 -3.58 -8.99 -34.06
N VAL A 49 -2.91 -8.83 -32.90
CA VAL A 49 -1.91 -7.78 -32.68
C VAL A 49 -0.57 -8.22 -33.25
N PRO A 50 -0.04 -7.51 -34.25
CA PRO A 50 1.27 -7.84 -34.81
C PRO A 50 2.38 -7.64 -33.77
N LYS A 51 3.39 -8.49 -33.83
CA LYS A 51 4.58 -8.33 -32.98
C LYS A 51 5.44 -7.17 -33.50
N ILE A 52 6.11 -6.46 -32.58
CA ILE A 52 7.07 -5.41 -32.94
C ILE A 52 8.25 -6.04 -33.66
N GLU A 53 8.50 -5.66 -34.92
CA GLU A 53 9.66 -6.02 -35.69
C GLU A 53 10.74 -4.94 -35.48
N LYS A 54 11.84 -5.27 -34.81
CA LYS A 54 12.97 -4.35 -34.62
C LYS A 54 14.03 -4.58 -35.68
N PRO A 55 14.65 -3.52 -36.27
CA PRO A 55 15.86 -3.67 -37.07
C PRO A 55 16.94 -4.38 -36.25
N SER A 56 17.84 -5.11 -36.90
CA SER A 56 18.98 -5.70 -36.20
C SER A 56 19.82 -4.58 -35.54
N ALA A 57 20.33 -4.83 -34.34
CA ALA A 57 20.94 -3.82 -33.45
C ALA A 57 22.12 -3.02 -34.08
N ASN A 58 22.61 -3.42 -35.24
CA ASN A 58 23.76 -2.82 -35.96
C ASN A 58 23.39 -2.25 -37.33
N GLU A 59 22.14 -2.24 -37.77
CA GLU A 59 21.71 -1.76 -39.08
C GLU A 59 20.99 -0.42 -39.01
N ASP A 60 21.57 0.63 -39.62
CA ASP A 60 20.83 1.85 -39.89
C ASP A 60 19.84 1.57 -41.05
N ALA A 61 18.56 1.47 -40.71
CA ALA A 61 17.48 1.20 -41.68
C ALA A 61 17.46 2.20 -42.85
N ASN A 62 17.99 3.42 -42.65
CA ASN A 62 18.05 4.43 -43.72
C ASN A 62 19.25 4.27 -44.66
N ALA A 63 20.25 3.47 -44.27
CA ALA A 63 21.42 3.14 -45.09
C ALA A 63 21.17 1.91 -45.98
N LEU A 64 20.08 1.17 -45.77
CA LEU A 64 19.75 -0.01 -46.55
C LEU A 64 19.20 0.39 -47.94
N PRO A 65 19.48 -0.41 -48.96
CA PRO A 65 18.96 -0.15 -50.33
C PRO A 65 17.43 -0.22 -50.34
N VAL A 66 16.81 0.63 -51.17
CA VAL A 66 15.38 0.58 -51.47
C VAL A 66 15.19 -0.34 -52.65
N GLU A 67 14.44 -1.42 -52.50
CA GLU A 67 14.04 -2.34 -53.53
C GLU A 67 12.61 -2.03 -53.96
N VAL A 68 12.37 -1.92 -55.25
CA VAL A 68 11.03 -1.68 -55.85
C VAL A 68 10.74 -2.77 -56.83
N ASP A 69 9.60 -3.44 -56.65
CA ASP A 69 9.09 -4.46 -57.57
C ASP A 69 7.69 -4.03 -58.07
N ALA A 70 7.40 -4.23 -59.34
CA ALA A 70 6.12 -3.91 -59.94
C ALA A 70 5.94 -4.67 -61.26
N ASP A 71 4.71 -4.95 -61.66
CA ASP A 71 4.43 -5.66 -62.94
C ASP A 71 4.90 -4.85 -64.14
N ARG A 72 4.81 -3.52 -64.05
CA ARG A 72 5.19 -2.58 -65.13
C ARG A 72 5.84 -1.34 -64.58
N LEU A 73 6.93 -0.93 -65.25
CA LEU A 73 7.60 0.34 -64.99
C LEU A 73 7.68 1.16 -66.28
N GLU A 74 7.16 2.36 -66.25
CA GLU A 74 7.40 3.39 -67.26
C GLU A 74 8.17 4.55 -66.64
N ALA A 75 9.41 4.79 -67.07
CA ALA A 75 10.22 5.88 -66.54
C ALA A 75 10.75 6.74 -67.68
N LYS A 76 10.54 8.05 -67.55
CA LYS A 76 11.13 9.07 -68.38
C LYS A 76 12.13 9.88 -67.60
N GLN A 77 13.40 9.81 -67.99
CA GLN A 77 14.49 10.42 -67.21
C GLN A 77 14.27 11.92 -67.00
N GLY A 78 14.28 12.32 -65.71
CA GLY A 78 14.10 13.72 -65.33
C GLY A 78 12.64 14.23 -65.33
N GLU A 79 11.65 13.36 -65.58
CA GLU A 79 10.21 13.67 -65.57
C GLU A 79 9.46 12.77 -64.55
N THR A 80 8.84 11.70 -65.02
CA THR A 80 8.04 10.84 -64.18
C THR A 80 8.49 9.39 -64.22
N ALA A 81 8.33 8.65 -63.14
CA ALA A 81 8.40 7.21 -63.06
C ALA A 81 7.05 6.70 -62.58
N VAL A 82 6.44 5.79 -63.36
CA VAL A 82 5.12 5.18 -63.09
C VAL A 82 5.33 3.69 -62.91
N TYR A 83 4.86 3.19 -61.80
CA TYR A 83 4.85 1.77 -61.41
C TYR A 83 3.39 1.32 -61.41
N GLU A 84 3.08 0.22 -62.13
CA GLU A 84 1.73 -0.32 -62.23
C GLU A 84 1.72 -1.82 -61.88
N GLY A 85 0.69 -2.25 -61.17
CA GLY A 85 0.46 -3.65 -60.80
C GLY A 85 1.37 -4.14 -59.66
N ASP A 86 0.78 -4.54 -58.56
CA ASP A 86 1.41 -5.17 -57.41
C ASP A 86 2.74 -4.49 -56.96
N VAL A 87 2.71 -3.15 -56.90
CA VAL A 87 3.89 -2.33 -56.53
C VAL A 87 4.32 -2.62 -55.10
N LYS A 88 5.55 -3.09 -54.95
CA LYS A 88 6.14 -3.42 -53.62
C LYS A 88 7.44 -2.63 -53.40
N VAL A 89 7.50 -1.87 -52.35
CA VAL A 89 8.72 -1.14 -51.93
C VAL A 89 9.19 -1.71 -50.61
N ARG A 90 10.46 -2.06 -50.53
CA ARG A 90 11.08 -2.67 -49.36
C ARG A 90 12.35 -1.93 -48.96
N GLN A 91 12.53 -1.65 -47.66
CA GLN A 91 13.75 -1.11 -47.09
C GLN A 91 13.94 -1.65 -45.68
N GLY A 92 14.69 -2.72 -45.52
CA GLY A 92 14.83 -3.41 -44.22
C GLY A 92 13.47 -3.93 -43.77
N VAL A 93 13.06 -3.50 -42.52
CA VAL A 93 11.75 -3.89 -41.95
C VAL A 93 10.58 -3.13 -42.59
N ARG A 94 10.85 -2.03 -43.32
CA ARG A 94 9.79 -1.18 -43.90
C ARG A 94 9.24 -1.79 -45.17
N LYS A 95 7.94 -1.86 -45.28
CA LYS A 95 7.19 -2.41 -46.42
C LYS A 95 6.14 -1.40 -46.84
N PHE A 96 6.05 -1.16 -48.11
CA PHE A 96 4.99 -0.34 -48.72
C PHE A 96 4.50 -1.06 -49.98
N ASP A 97 3.18 -1.25 -50.11
CA ASP A 97 2.54 -1.88 -51.26
C ASP A 97 1.41 -0.98 -51.77
N SER A 98 1.14 -1.01 -53.09
CA SER A 98 0.01 -0.33 -53.75
C SER A 98 -0.26 -0.93 -55.12
N ASP A 99 -1.44 -0.65 -55.70
CA ASP A 99 -1.74 -1.08 -57.08
C ASP A 99 -1.05 -0.19 -58.12
N TYR A 100 -0.86 1.07 -57.79
CA TYR A 100 -0.26 2.08 -58.65
C TYR A 100 0.60 3.04 -57.84
N ALA A 101 1.78 3.39 -58.31
CA ALA A 101 2.60 4.46 -57.74
C ALA A 101 3.23 5.30 -58.87
N GLN A 102 3.16 6.63 -58.72
CA GLN A 102 3.80 7.59 -59.61
C GLN A 102 4.74 8.49 -58.80
N LEU A 103 5.97 8.62 -59.26
CA LEU A 103 6.97 9.54 -58.77
C LEU A 103 7.25 10.61 -59.84
N ASP A 104 6.98 11.88 -59.53
CA ASP A 104 7.54 13.02 -60.24
C ASP A 104 8.96 13.28 -59.76
N GLN A 105 9.96 13.13 -60.65
CA GLN A 105 11.38 13.22 -60.28
C GLN A 105 11.81 14.65 -60.02
N LYS A 106 11.07 15.68 -60.52
CA LYS A 106 11.41 17.13 -60.34
C LYS A 106 10.81 17.67 -59.05
N SER A 107 9.51 17.47 -58.85
CA SER A 107 8.81 17.96 -57.64
C SER A 107 8.98 17.01 -56.46
N ARG A 108 9.47 15.81 -56.70
CA ARG A 108 9.62 14.76 -55.68
C ARG A 108 8.30 14.31 -55.10
N ASP A 109 7.17 14.55 -55.81
CA ASP A 109 5.84 14.11 -55.41
C ASP A 109 5.64 12.63 -55.75
N VAL A 110 5.06 11.91 -54.81
CA VAL A 110 4.62 10.53 -54.95
C VAL A 110 3.12 10.47 -54.81
N ILE A 111 2.45 9.83 -55.75
CA ILE A 111 1.03 9.47 -55.68
C ILE A 111 0.93 7.95 -55.74
N ALA A 112 0.27 7.37 -54.74
CA ALA A 112 -0.03 5.94 -54.74
C ALA A 112 -1.56 5.74 -54.63
N ILE A 113 -2.07 4.74 -55.34
CA ILE A 113 -3.52 4.50 -55.44
C ILE A 113 -3.79 3.01 -55.33
N GLY A 114 -4.80 2.67 -54.50
CA GLY A 114 -5.37 1.32 -54.40
C GLY A 114 -4.52 0.39 -53.53
N ASN A 115 -5.17 -0.43 -52.75
CA ASN A 115 -4.57 -1.43 -51.88
C ASN A 115 -3.29 -1.00 -51.14
N ILE A 116 -3.29 0.24 -50.61
CA ILE A 116 -2.15 0.81 -49.91
C ILE A 116 -1.95 0.01 -48.64
N TYR A 117 -0.75 -0.52 -48.49
CA TYR A 117 -0.28 -1.18 -47.24
C TYR A 117 1.08 -0.60 -46.86
N TYR A 118 1.17 -0.08 -45.66
CA TYR A 118 2.41 0.42 -45.05
C TYR A 118 2.69 -0.28 -43.76
N ASN A 119 3.93 -0.70 -43.55
CA ASN A 119 4.40 -1.30 -42.28
C ASN A 119 5.87 -0.89 -42.05
N ASP A 120 6.17 -0.34 -40.87
CA ASP A 120 7.53 0.04 -40.46
C ASP A 120 8.09 -0.81 -39.32
N GLY A 121 7.39 -1.90 -38.96
CA GLY A 121 7.72 -2.78 -37.85
C GLY A 121 7.09 -2.33 -36.52
N GLN A 122 6.49 -1.13 -36.45
CA GLN A 122 5.82 -0.58 -35.24
C GLN A 122 4.34 -0.29 -35.49
N ILE A 123 3.97 0.05 -36.70
CA ILE A 123 2.59 0.30 -37.10
C ILE A 123 2.32 -0.29 -38.50
N THR A 124 1.11 -0.75 -38.66
CA THR A 124 0.55 -1.07 -40.00
C THR A 124 -0.53 -0.05 -40.32
N VAL A 125 -0.50 0.50 -41.53
CA VAL A 125 -1.54 1.38 -42.06
C VAL A 125 -2.02 0.83 -43.40
N THR A 126 -3.34 0.79 -43.60
CA THR A 126 -3.97 0.33 -44.86
C THR A 126 -4.99 1.33 -45.36
N SER A 127 -5.11 1.48 -46.69
CA SER A 127 -6.14 2.28 -47.34
C SER A 127 -6.43 1.76 -48.73
N ASP A 128 -7.67 1.81 -49.17
CA ASP A 128 -8.09 1.48 -50.54
C ASP A 128 -8.18 2.72 -51.46
N LYS A 129 -7.73 3.89 -50.96
CA LYS A 129 -7.86 5.16 -51.65
C LYS A 129 -6.51 5.66 -52.13
N THR A 130 -6.23 6.93 -51.89
CA THR A 130 -5.09 7.67 -52.41
C THR A 130 -4.16 8.12 -51.32
N LEU A 131 -2.86 7.90 -51.51
CA LEU A 131 -1.77 8.52 -50.77
C LEU A 131 -1.07 9.53 -51.69
N LYS A 132 -0.94 10.77 -51.24
CA LYS A 132 -0.07 11.81 -51.80
C LYS A 132 1.04 12.12 -50.85
N SER A 133 2.28 12.12 -51.29
CA SER A 133 3.43 12.44 -50.41
C SER A 133 4.50 13.15 -51.21
N ASN A 134 5.16 14.13 -50.59
CA ASN A 134 6.34 14.79 -51.14
C ASN A 134 7.59 14.32 -50.39
N LEU A 135 8.56 13.80 -51.09
CA LEU A 135 9.75 13.17 -50.52
C LEU A 135 10.72 14.20 -49.89
N ASP A 136 10.71 15.46 -50.33
CA ASP A 136 11.60 16.51 -49.85
C ASP A 136 11.00 17.19 -48.59
N THR A 137 9.72 17.57 -48.68
CA THR A 137 9.02 18.25 -47.55
C THR A 137 8.46 17.26 -46.54
N LYS A 138 8.36 15.97 -46.92
CA LYS A 138 7.69 14.88 -46.19
C LYS A 138 6.25 15.20 -45.79
N ASN A 139 5.60 16.10 -46.53
CA ASN A 139 4.17 16.30 -46.39
C ASN A 139 3.43 15.14 -47.06
N SER A 140 2.44 14.60 -46.36
CA SER A 140 1.66 13.47 -46.84
C SER A 140 0.19 13.66 -46.54
N GLU A 141 -0.65 13.13 -47.43
CA GLU A 141 -2.10 13.11 -47.31
C GLU A 141 -2.59 11.69 -47.70
N LEU A 142 -3.29 11.04 -46.74
CA LEU A 142 -3.86 9.72 -46.96
C LEU A 142 -5.38 9.77 -46.71
N GLU A 143 -6.14 9.24 -47.62
CA GLU A 143 -7.60 9.09 -47.53
C GLU A 143 -7.98 7.72 -46.97
N GLU A 144 -8.97 7.71 -46.06
CA GLU A 144 -9.55 6.48 -45.46
C GLU A 144 -8.49 5.52 -44.84
N GLY A 145 -7.61 6.07 -43.97
CA GLY A 145 -6.54 5.28 -43.36
C GLY A 145 -7.01 4.44 -42.18
N LYS A 146 -6.82 3.13 -42.23
CA LYS A 146 -6.96 2.23 -41.05
C LYS A 146 -5.58 1.94 -40.47
N TYR A 147 -5.44 1.98 -39.16
CA TYR A 147 -4.17 1.74 -38.52
C TYR A 147 -4.23 0.70 -37.38
N GLN A 148 -3.14 -0.03 -37.20
CA GLN A 148 -2.91 -0.97 -36.09
C GLN A 148 -1.49 -0.79 -35.55
N VAL A 149 -1.38 -0.54 -34.25
CA VAL A 149 -0.08 -0.43 -33.54
C VAL A 149 0.42 -1.83 -33.19
N HIS A 150 1.70 -2.12 -33.46
CA HIS A 150 2.31 -3.41 -33.14
C HIS A 150 2.63 -3.54 -31.65
N GLY A 151 2.48 -4.71 -31.09
CA GLY A 151 2.68 -4.98 -29.66
C GLY A 151 1.64 -4.33 -28.75
N SER A 152 0.57 -3.78 -29.33
CA SER A 152 -0.51 -3.10 -28.60
C SER A 152 -1.86 -3.35 -29.30
N PRO A 153 -2.96 -3.49 -28.53
CA PRO A 153 -4.29 -3.62 -29.09
C PRO A 153 -4.83 -2.35 -29.75
N VAL A 154 -4.08 -1.25 -29.71
CA VAL A 154 -4.49 0.04 -30.25
C VAL A 154 -4.67 -0.01 -31.76
N ARG A 155 -5.86 0.36 -32.21
CA ARG A 155 -6.22 0.47 -33.60
C ARG A 155 -7.26 1.54 -33.85
N GLY A 156 -7.41 1.95 -35.11
CA GLY A 156 -8.38 2.96 -35.43
C GLY A 156 -8.50 3.21 -36.92
N PHE A 157 -9.22 4.28 -37.24
CA PHE A 157 -9.52 4.75 -38.58
C PHE A 157 -9.52 6.26 -38.63
N ALA A 158 -9.15 6.87 -39.72
CA ALA A 158 -9.36 8.27 -39.99
C ALA A 158 -9.85 8.46 -41.45
N GLU A 159 -10.85 9.30 -41.68
CA GLU A 159 -11.33 9.61 -43.03
C GLU A 159 -10.23 10.27 -43.86
N LYS A 160 -9.42 11.12 -43.18
CA LYS A 160 -8.28 11.78 -43.80
C LYS A 160 -7.15 11.93 -42.79
N VAL A 161 -5.93 11.61 -43.21
CA VAL A 161 -4.69 11.81 -42.46
C VAL A 161 -3.84 12.83 -43.22
N THR A 162 -3.53 13.94 -42.65
CA THR A 162 -2.65 14.98 -43.21
C THR A 162 -1.40 15.15 -42.33
N MET A 163 -0.24 15.03 -42.95
CA MET A 163 1.04 15.28 -42.32
C MET A 163 1.74 16.45 -42.98
N THR A 164 2.20 17.41 -42.20
CA THR A 164 2.88 18.61 -42.66
C THR A 164 4.13 18.93 -41.86
N ASN A 165 4.91 19.90 -42.32
CA ASN A 165 6.09 20.36 -41.62
C ASN A 165 7.10 19.23 -41.32
N ASN A 166 7.48 18.46 -42.34
CA ASN A 166 8.41 17.35 -42.22
C ASN A 166 7.89 16.25 -41.26
N ASN A 167 6.59 15.92 -41.33
CA ASN A 167 5.84 15.03 -40.46
C ASN A 167 5.70 15.49 -38.97
N GLN A 168 6.05 16.73 -38.66
CA GLN A 168 5.95 17.27 -37.31
C GLN A 168 4.49 17.46 -36.88
N ASN A 169 3.62 17.89 -37.80
CA ASN A 169 2.20 18.13 -37.55
C ASN A 169 1.37 17.07 -38.25
N ILE A 170 0.48 16.42 -37.48
CA ILE A 170 -0.43 15.39 -37.96
C ILE A 170 -1.86 15.80 -37.59
N THR A 171 -2.71 15.87 -38.60
CA THR A 171 -4.16 16.09 -38.46
C THR A 171 -4.90 14.87 -38.94
N LEU A 172 -5.76 14.32 -38.10
CA LEU A 172 -6.69 13.23 -38.40
C LEU A 172 -8.11 13.78 -38.43
N GLU A 173 -8.79 13.69 -39.54
CA GLU A 173 -10.21 14.08 -39.69
C GLU A 173 -11.10 12.83 -39.66
N GLY A 174 -12.26 12.92 -38.97
CA GLY A 174 -13.15 11.77 -38.78
C GLY A 174 -12.48 10.58 -38.08
N ALA A 175 -11.67 10.90 -37.02
CA ALA A 175 -10.83 9.93 -36.35
C ALA A 175 -11.64 8.98 -35.46
N GLN A 176 -11.25 7.73 -35.44
CA GLN A 176 -11.75 6.68 -34.53
C GLN A 176 -10.60 5.94 -33.86
N TYR A 177 -10.79 5.59 -32.62
CA TYR A 177 -9.81 4.90 -31.78
C TYR A 177 -10.49 3.85 -30.90
N THR A 178 -9.91 2.66 -30.81
CA THR A 178 -10.34 1.59 -29.89
C THR A 178 -9.19 0.63 -29.58
N THR A 179 -9.30 -0.09 -28.46
CA THR A 179 -8.45 -1.25 -28.15
C THR A 179 -9.20 -2.57 -28.24
N CYS A 180 -10.45 -2.52 -28.71
CA CYS A 180 -11.27 -3.72 -28.87
C CYS A 180 -10.83 -4.55 -30.09
N PRO A 181 -10.93 -5.89 -30.06
CA PRO A 181 -10.66 -6.74 -31.20
C PRO A 181 -11.52 -6.35 -32.42
N PRO A 182 -11.04 -6.59 -33.67
CA PRO A 182 -11.81 -6.34 -34.87
C PRO A 182 -13.15 -7.08 -34.86
N GLY A 183 -14.23 -6.35 -35.14
CA GLY A 183 -15.59 -6.90 -35.18
C GLY A 183 -16.24 -7.12 -33.81
N GLN A 184 -15.58 -6.68 -32.72
CA GLN A 184 -16.09 -6.76 -31.36
C GLN A 184 -15.91 -5.41 -30.62
N GLU A 185 -16.16 -4.32 -31.36
CA GLU A 185 -15.99 -2.96 -30.84
C GLU A 185 -17.05 -2.63 -29.78
N ALA A 186 -16.76 -3.00 -28.52
CA ALA A 186 -17.65 -2.64 -27.40
C ALA A 186 -17.58 -1.15 -27.06
N TRP A 187 -16.42 -0.51 -27.32
CA TRP A 187 -16.29 0.93 -27.19
C TRP A 187 -15.42 1.51 -28.30
N THR A 188 -15.73 2.75 -28.68
CA THR A 188 -14.98 3.53 -29.68
C THR A 188 -14.95 4.99 -29.25
N LEU A 189 -13.80 5.61 -29.27
CA LEU A 189 -13.66 7.06 -29.20
C LEU A 189 -13.67 7.62 -30.63
N LYS A 190 -14.60 8.51 -30.95
CA LYS A 190 -14.71 9.20 -32.24
C LYS A 190 -14.42 10.68 -32.03
N ALA A 191 -13.67 11.29 -32.92
CA ALA A 191 -13.39 12.72 -32.90
C ALA A 191 -13.60 13.33 -34.30
N GLY A 192 -14.12 14.55 -34.37
CA GLY A 192 -14.24 15.29 -35.62
C GLY A 192 -12.88 15.61 -36.22
N SER A 193 -11.94 16.08 -35.39
CA SER A 193 -10.51 16.16 -35.74
C SER A 193 -9.62 15.85 -34.53
N ILE A 194 -8.44 15.34 -34.83
CA ILE A 194 -7.33 15.19 -33.88
C ILE A 194 -6.11 15.87 -34.46
N ASP A 195 -5.56 16.85 -33.72
CA ASP A 195 -4.37 17.60 -34.11
C ASP A 195 -3.21 17.26 -33.18
N ILE A 196 -2.08 16.86 -33.75
CA ILE A 196 -0.89 16.43 -33.03
C ILE A 196 0.31 17.21 -33.58
N ASP A 197 0.93 18.03 -32.75
CA ASP A 197 2.27 18.58 -32.98
C ASP A 197 3.28 17.73 -32.21
N GLN A 198 4.16 17.04 -32.91
CA GLN A 198 5.16 16.16 -32.30
C GLN A 198 6.23 16.93 -31.49
N SER A 199 6.35 18.25 -31.67
CA SER A 199 7.20 19.09 -30.81
C SER A 199 6.56 19.38 -29.47
N GLU A 200 5.24 19.36 -29.39
CA GLU A 200 4.47 19.58 -28.20
C GLU A 200 4.38 18.31 -27.33
N VAL A 201 3.87 18.49 -26.14
CA VAL A 201 3.64 17.39 -25.16
C VAL A 201 2.25 16.79 -25.35
N PHE A 202 1.33 17.53 -25.99
CA PHE A 202 -0.09 17.24 -26.05
C PHE A 202 -0.64 17.27 -27.45
N GLY A 203 -1.53 16.34 -27.77
CA GLY A 203 -2.46 16.41 -28.89
C GLY A 203 -3.80 16.97 -28.45
N GLU A 204 -4.55 17.51 -29.42
CA GLU A 204 -5.88 18.08 -29.25
C GLU A 204 -6.91 17.30 -30.04
N ALA A 205 -8.09 17.08 -29.47
CA ALA A 205 -9.20 16.47 -30.18
C ALA A 205 -10.45 17.34 -30.03
N TRP A 206 -11.10 17.58 -31.14
CA TRP A 206 -12.29 18.39 -31.26
C TRP A 206 -13.51 17.52 -31.58
N ASN A 207 -14.66 17.86 -30.97
CA ASN A 207 -15.91 17.11 -31.13
C ASN A 207 -15.70 15.62 -30.81
N ALA A 208 -14.97 15.31 -29.71
CA ALA A 208 -14.72 13.95 -29.27
C ALA A 208 -15.96 13.36 -28.60
N SER A 209 -16.28 12.11 -28.91
CA SER A 209 -17.40 11.39 -28.33
C SER A 209 -17.01 9.94 -28.03
N LEU A 210 -17.36 9.46 -26.85
CA LEU A 210 -17.20 8.08 -26.45
C LEU A 210 -18.47 7.30 -26.78
N TRP A 211 -18.34 6.25 -27.52
CA TRP A 211 -19.42 5.37 -27.93
C TRP A 211 -19.26 4.01 -27.22
N LEU A 212 -20.33 3.53 -26.61
CA LEU A 212 -20.44 2.15 -26.14
C LEU A 212 -21.37 1.41 -27.11
N TYR A 213 -20.80 0.43 -27.80
CA TYR A 213 -21.46 -0.13 -29.00
C TYR A 213 -21.89 0.99 -29.95
N ASP A 214 -23.16 1.11 -30.28
CA ASP A 214 -23.70 2.12 -31.19
C ASP A 214 -24.27 3.36 -30.47
N TYR A 215 -24.13 3.49 -29.17
CA TYR A 215 -24.69 4.58 -28.37
C TYR A 215 -23.62 5.57 -27.90
N PRO A 216 -23.76 6.88 -28.21
CA PRO A 216 -22.87 7.89 -27.66
C PRO A 216 -23.22 8.11 -26.17
N VAL A 217 -22.22 7.90 -25.28
CA VAL A 217 -22.40 8.04 -23.82
C VAL A 217 -21.80 9.32 -23.28
N PHE A 218 -20.73 9.82 -23.87
CA PHE A 218 -20.09 11.08 -23.49
C PHE A 218 -19.72 11.87 -24.72
N TYR A 219 -19.81 13.19 -24.61
CA TYR A 219 -19.41 14.15 -25.62
C TYR A 219 -18.55 15.24 -25.01
N PHE A 220 -17.41 15.51 -25.62
CA PHE A 220 -16.45 16.54 -25.25
C PHE A 220 -16.22 17.44 -26.45
N PRO A 221 -16.65 18.72 -26.42
CA PRO A 221 -16.40 19.66 -27.53
C PRO A 221 -14.91 19.80 -27.84
N TYR A 222 -14.10 19.73 -26.81
CA TYR A 222 -12.64 19.78 -26.84
C TYR A 222 -12.05 18.91 -25.74
N ILE A 223 -11.04 18.12 -26.08
CA ILE A 223 -10.23 17.35 -25.14
C ILE A 223 -8.78 17.36 -25.61
N ASN A 224 -7.85 17.49 -24.70
CA ASN A 224 -6.45 17.31 -24.99
C ASN A 224 -5.93 16.06 -24.28
N PHE A 225 -4.94 15.40 -24.88
CA PHE A 225 -4.37 14.17 -24.38
C PHE A 225 -2.85 14.19 -24.50
N PRO A 226 -2.08 13.53 -23.59
CA PRO A 226 -0.62 13.49 -23.67
C PRO A 226 -0.18 12.66 -24.87
N ILE A 227 0.78 13.17 -25.63
CA ILE A 227 1.47 12.46 -26.70
C ILE A 227 2.89 12.02 -26.31
N LYS A 228 3.40 12.48 -25.19
CA LYS A 228 4.64 12.06 -24.54
C LYS A 228 4.36 11.61 -23.12
N ASP A 229 5.28 10.82 -22.54
CA ASP A 229 5.20 10.36 -21.16
C ASP A 229 5.49 11.50 -20.18
N GLU A 230 4.68 12.53 -20.23
CA GLU A 230 4.77 13.71 -19.37
C GLU A 230 3.43 13.96 -18.66
N ARG A 231 3.53 14.44 -17.43
CA ARG A 231 2.35 14.76 -16.63
C ARG A 231 1.63 16.00 -17.16
N LYS A 232 0.32 15.99 -17.17
CA LYS A 232 -0.51 17.07 -17.69
C LYS A 232 -1.53 17.57 -16.69
N THR A 233 -1.73 18.90 -16.67
CA THR A 233 -2.85 19.54 -15.99
C THR A 233 -4.17 19.24 -16.71
N GLY A 234 -5.19 18.78 -15.95
CA GLY A 234 -6.52 18.53 -16.51
C GLY A 234 -7.44 17.80 -15.54
N LEU A 235 -8.69 17.63 -15.97
CA LEU A 235 -9.67 16.83 -15.26
C LEU A 235 -9.29 15.35 -15.31
N LEU A 236 -9.35 14.68 -14.16
CA LEU A 236 -9.26 13.23 -14.07
C LEU A 236 -10.67 12.61 -14.15
N TYR A 237 -10.73 11.30 -14.28
CA TYR A 237 -12.01 10.61 -14.37
C TYR A 237 -12.85 10.80 -13.09
N PRO A 238 -14.15 11.06 -13.23
CA PRO A 238 -15.04 11.17 -12.08
C PRO A 238 -15.26 9.82 -11.40
N GLY A 239 -15.44 9.84 -10.07
CA GLY A 239 -15.86 8.70 -9.29
C GLY A 239 -17.33 8.77 -8.92
N TYR A 240 -17.99 7.63 -8.76
CA TYR A 240 -19.37 7.52 -8.30
C TYR A 240 -19.53 6.42 -7.26
N THR A 241 -20.17 6.72 -6.12
CA THR A 241 -20.51 5.74 -5.07
C THR A 241 -21.94 6.00 -4.58
N GLN A 242 -22.60 4.97 -4.11
CA GLN A 242 -23.87 5.06 -3.43
C GLN A 242 -23.77 4.40 -2.06
N SER A 243 -24.04 5.12 -1.00
CA SER A 243 -24.02 4.56 0.35
C SER A 243 -25.24 4.96 1.17
N SER A 244 -25.50 4.22 2.26
CA SER A 244 -26.53 4.58 3.21
C SER A 244 -26.21 5.86 3.99
N LYS A 245 -24.92 6.19 4.17
CA LYS A 245 -24.45 7.39 4.89
C LYS A 245 -24.43 8.64 4.01
N ASN A 246 -23.79 8.57 2.87
CA ASN A 246 -23.52 9.75 2.04
C ASN A 246 -24.55 9.95 0.93
N GLY A 247 -25.39 8.93 0.67
CA GLY A 247 -26.28 8.92 -0.46
C GLY A 247 -25.52 8.75 -1.77
N MET A 248 -25.88 9.48 -2.80
CA MET A 248 -25.13 9.62 -4.03
C MET A 248 -23.87 10.46 -3.74
N ASP A 249 -22.71 9.93 -4.10
CA ASP A 249 -21.40 10.51 -3.82
C ASP A 249 -20.60 10.55 -5.13
N ILE A 250 -20.41 11.76 -5.67
CA ILE A 250 -19.72 12.01 -6.93
C ILE A 250 -18.43 12.77 -6.63
N THR A 251 -17.32 12.28 -7.14
CA THR A 251 -16.01 12.94 -7.04
C THR A 251 -15.53 13.38 -8.42
N GLN A 252 -15.08 14.62 -8.55
CA GLN A 252 -14.45 15.14 -9.75
C GLN A 252 -13.06 15.67 -9.42
N PRO A 253 -11.99 14.90 -9.66
CA PRO A 253 -10.63 15.37 -9.45
C PRO A 253 -10.15 16.22 -10.62
N PHE A 254 -9.37 17.26 -10.29
CA PHE A 254 -8.59 18.06 -11.21
C PHE A 254 -7.11 17.95 -10.84
N TYR A 255 -6.30 17.46 -11.73
CA TYR A 255 -4.85 17.35 -11.54
C TYR A 255 -4.16 18.62 -12.09
N TRP A 256 -3.31 19.22 -11.27
CA TRP A 256 -2.53 20.40 -11.61
C TRP A 256 -1.03 20.05 -11.63
N ASN A 257 -0.46 19.94 -12.82
CA ASN A 257 0.98 19.81 -13.01
C ASN A 257 1.63 21.19 -12.88
N ILE A 258 2.08 21.54 -11.68
CA ILE A 258 2.66 22.87 -11.38
C ILE A 258 4.08 22.94 -11.96
N ALA A 259 4.86 21.89 -11.76
CA ALA A 259 6.24 21.75 -12.24
C ALA A 259 6.61 20.26 -12.26
N PRO A 260 7.73 19.84 -12.88
CA PRO A 260 8.14 18.43 -12.90
C PRO A 260 8.26 17.77 -11.52
N ASN A 261 8.51 18.55 -10.48
CA ASN A 261 8.70 18.12 -9.10
C ASN A 261 7.64 18.65 -8.11
N TYR A 262 6.58 19.29 -8.62
CA TYR A 262 5.45 19.80 -7.84
C TYR A 262 4.14 19.51 -8.55
N ASP A 263 3.19 18.91 -7.87
CA ASP A 263 1.84 18.74 -8.40
C ASP A 263 0.77 18.90 -7.32
N ALA A 264 -0.45 19.11 -7.77
CA ALA A 264 -1.60 19.10 -6.89
C ALA A 264 -2.78 18.36 -7.53
N THR A 265 -3.61 17.75 -6.71
CA THR A 265 -4.91 17.22 -7.13
C THR A 265 -5.98 17.89 -6.28
N ILE A 266 -6.90 18.60 -6.93
CA ILE A 266 -8.05 19.24 -6.31
C ILE A 266 -9.27 18.40 -6.66
N THR A 267 -10.01 17.91 -5.67
CA THR A 267 -11.16 17.05 -5.88
C THR A 267 -12.41 17.67 -5.24
N SER A 268 -13.38 18.00 -6.07
CA SER A 268 -14.73 18.34 -5.59
C SER A 268 -15.53 17.06 -5.42
N ARG A 269 -16.01 16.80 -4.21
CA ARG A 269 -16.80 15.62 -3.83
C ARG A 269 -18.20 16.08 -3.41
N PHE A 270 -19.17 15.75 -4.20
CA PHE A 270 -20.57 16.04 -3.92
C PHE A 270 -21.27 14.83 -3.32
N MET A 271 -21.78 14.97 -2.10
CA MET A 271 -22.58 13.99 -1.38
C MET A 271 -24.00 14.54 -1.20
N ASP A 272 -25.01 13.90 -1.79
CA ASP A 272 -26.39 14.45 -1.80
C ASP A 272 -26.97 14.62 -0.38
N ARG A 273 -26.58 13.73 0.55
CA ARG A 273 -27.01 13.79 1.94
C ARG A 273 -26.20 14.73 2.82
N ARG A 274 -24.95 15.06 2.46
CA ARG A 274 -24.04 15.82 3.32
C ARG A 274 -23.68 17.19 2.75
N GLY A 275 -23.41 17.29 1.45
CA GLY A 275 -23.02 18.54 0.82
C GLY A 275 -21.78 18.41 -0.05
N LEU A 276 -21.15 19.55 -0.33
CA LEU A 276 -19.95 19.66 -1.15
C LEU A 276 -18.69 19.70 -0.28
N MET A 277 -17.82 18.72 -0.46
CA MET A 277 -16.49 18.64 0.17
C MET A 277 -15.41 18.92 -0.87
N GLU A 278 -14.51 19.83 -0.55
CA GLU A 278 -13.30 20.08 -1.35
C GLU A 278 -12.11 19.40 -0.72
N GLN A 279 -11.35 18.68 -1.55
CA GLN A 279 -10.13 17.96 -1.15
C GLN A 279 -8.96 18.48 -1.97
N VAL A 280 -7.83 18.75 -1.34
CA VAL A 280 -6.60 19.19 -1.99
C VAL A 280 -5.46 18.29 -1.55
N GLU A 281 -4.80 17.67 -2.49
CA GLU A 281 -3.56 16.93 -2.29
C GLU A 281 -2.43 17.65 -3.03
N PHE A 282 -1.48 18.22 -2.31
CA PHE A 282 -0.28 18.83 -2.88
C PHE A 282 0.92 17.95 -2.60
N ARG A 283 1.72 17.64 -3.62
CA ARG A 283 2.92 16.81 -3.50
C ARG A 283 4.14 17.56 -4.06
N TYR A 284 5.26 17.37 -3.40
CA TYR A 284 6.50 17.99 -3.80
C TYR A 284 7.71 17.07 -3.60
N MET A 285 8.65 17.18 -4.51
CA MET A 285 9.93 16.48 -4.51
C MET A 285 10.98 17.38 -5.18
N PRO A 286 11.42 18.47 -4.50
CA PRO A 286 12.40 19.40 -5.08
C PRO A 286 13.66 18.67 -5.59
N ASP A 287 14.05 17.62 -4.90
CA ASP A 287 15.07 16.65 -5.30
C ASP A 287 14.77 15.28 -4.66
N PRO A 288 15.47 14.18 -5.03
CA PRO A 288 15.23 12.85 -4.50
C PRO A 288 15.47 12.67 -2.98
N ALA A 289 16.16 13.63 -2.34
CA ALA A 289 16.42 13.61 -0.91
C ALA A 289 15.29 14.27 -0.09
N HIS A 290 14.45 15.07 -0.74
CA HIS A 290 13.39 15.85 -0.10
C HIS A 290 12.06 15.57 -0.74
N THR A 291 11.14 14.91 0.00
CA THR A 291 9.80 14.58 -0.49
C THR A 291 8.75 14.92 0.55
N GLY A 292 7.57 15.31 0.08
CA GLY A 292 6.46 15.54 0.99
C GLY A 292 5.11 15.65 0.31
N SER A 293 4.07 15.60 1.13
CA SER A 293 2.68 15.80 0.72
C SER A 293 1.90 16.57 1.78
N LEU A 294 0.99 17.39 1.31
CA LEU A 294 0.00 18.08 2.12
C LEU A 294 -1.38 17.69 1.59
N TYR A 295 -2.22 17.15 2.46
CA TYR A 295 -3.56 16.74 2.14
C TYR A 295 -4.56 17.48 3.03
N PHE A 296 -5.55 18.08 2.43
CA PHE A 296 -6.57 18.86 3.12
C PHE A 296 -7.96 18.51 2.57
N GLU A 297 -8.92 18.28 3.46
CA GLU A 297 -10.34 18.13 3.14
C GLU A 297 -11.13 19.17 3.91
N ASN A 298 -12.16 19.71 3.28
CA ASN A 298 -13.04 20.70 3.89
C ASN A 298 -14.49 20.51 3.44
N LEU A 299 -15.36 20.26 4.40
CA LEU A 299 -16.83 20.29 4.23
C LEU A 299 -17.35 21.44 5.07
N ALA A 300 -17.78 22.53 4.40
CA ALA A 300 -18.15 23.76 5.07
C ALA A 300 -19.42 23.62 5.91
N ASP A 301 -20.35 22.73 5.49
CA ASP A 301 -21.63 22.50 6.16
C ASP A 301 -22.09 21.06 5.88
N ASP A 302 -22.01 20.19 6.90
CA ASP A 302 -22.52 18.83 6.85
C ASP A 302 -24.01 18.81 7.16
N LYS A 303 -24.84 18.59 6.16
CA LYS A 303 -26.32 18.56 6.30
C LYS A 303 -26.81 17.42 7.21
N GLN A 304 -25.98 16.46 7.57
CA GLN A 304 -26.29 15.42 8.56
C GLN A 304 -25.84 15.78 9.97
N TYR A 305 -25.26 16.97 10.16
CA TYR A 305 -24.98 17.49 11.49
C TYR A 305 -26.27 17.74 12.26
N ASP A 306 -26.37 17.18 13.45
CA ASP A 306 -27.50 17.38 14.36
C ASP A 306 -26.96 17.83 15.73
N GLU A 307 -27.25 19.05 16.11
CA GLU A 307 -26.86 19.64 17.41
C GLU A 307 -27.41 18.85 18.62
N THR A 308 -28.48 18.07 18.42
CA THR A 308 -29.10 17.29 19.48
C THR A 308 -28.50 15.89 19.66
N ASP A 309 -27.64 15.47 18.73
CA ASP A 309 -26.93 14.18 18.83
C ASP A 309 -25.74 14.32 19.79
N SER A 310 -25.77 13.56 20.87
CA SER A 310 -24.70 13.52 21.89
C SER A 310 -23.33 13.14 21.33
N LEU A 311 -23.28 12.53 20.15
CA LEU A 311 -22.05 12.23 19.41
C LEU A 311 -21.45 13.46 18.75
N ASN A 312 -22.22 14.51 18.53
CA ASN A 312 -21.82 15.78 17.94
C ASN A 312 -21.56 16.89 18.98
N ASP A 313 -21.65 16.59 20.28
CA ASP A 313 -21.41 17.56 21.36
C ASP A 313 -20.03 18.25 21.30
N TYR A 314 -19.10 17.70 20.54
CA TYR A 314 -17.75 18.25 20.37
C TYR A 314 -17.59 19.15 19.11
N LEU A 315 -18.62 19.22 18.27
CA LEU A 315 -18.64 20.07 17.10
C LEU A 315 -19.57 21.25 17.38
N SER A 316 -19.10 22.47 17.17
CA SER A 316 -19.89 23.68 17.38
C SER A 316 -20.88 23.97 16.23
N ASP A 317 -20.69 23.36 15.08
CA ASP A 317 -21.49 23.50 13.87
C ASP A 317 -21.17 22.38 12.85
N GLY A 318 -21.84 22.36 11.71
CA GLY A 318 -21.64 21.37 10.63
C GLY A 318 -20.32 21.48 9.85
N HIS A 319 -19.43 22.40 10.20
CA HIS A 319 -18.14 22.53 9.50
C HIS A 319 -17.16 21.43 9.92
N ARG A 320 -16.62 20.69 8.95
CA ARG A 320 -15.70 19.57 9.19
C ARG A 320 -14.48 19.68 8.28
N TYR A 321 -13.28 19.42 8.82
CA TYR A 321 -12.05 19.38 8.02
C TYR A 321 -11.07 18.33 8.51
N LEU A 322 -10.18 17.92 7.60
CA LEU A 322 -8.99 17.11 7.88
C LEU A 322 -7.76 17.76 7.25
N LEU A 323 -6.66 17.79 8.00
CA LEU A 323 -5.34 18.19 7.52
C LEU A 323 -4.35 17.06 7.80
N ASN A 324 -3.62 16.64 6.75
CA ASN A 324 -2.48 15.74 6.88
C ASN A 324 -1.26 16.33 6.18
N ALA A 325 -0.13 16.33 6.85
CA ALA A 325 1.14 16.77 6.30
C ALA A 325 2.21 15.70 6.54
N ARG A 326 2.85 15.25 5.47
CA ARG A 326 3.98 14.32 5.52
C ARG A 326 5.18 14.91 4.82
N HIS A 327 6.32 14.81 5.45
CA HIS A 327 7.58 15.27 4.90
C HIS A 327 8.71 14.35 5.29
N THR A 328 9.62 14.08 4.36
CA THR A 328 10.88 13.36 4.61
C THR A 328 12.01 14.08 3.90
N SER A 329 13.08 14.34 4.65
CA SER A 329 14.29 14.98 4.15
C SER A 329 15.53 14.19 4.58
N ARG A 330 16.49 14.09 3.67
CA ARG A 330 17.81 13.48 3.90
C ARG A 330 18.89 14.48 3.58
N PHE A 331 19.80 14.70 4.52
CA PHE A 331 20.91 15.63 4.44
C PHE A 331 22.22 14.91 4.71
N LEU A 332 23.35 15.55 4.43
CA LEU A 332 24.70 15.06 4.76
C LEU A 332 24.94 13.64 4.21
N ASP A 333 24.69 13.43 2.92
CA ASP A 333 24.80 12.12 2.25
C ASP A 333 23.98 11.00 2.94
N ASN A 334 22.74 11.34 3.35
CA ASN A 334 21.78 10.51 4.10
C ASN A 334 22.12 10.28 5.57
N ALA A 335 23.20 10.87 6.11
CA ALA A 335 23.55 10.73 7.53
C ALA A 335 22.51 11.39 8.45
N LEU A 336 21.89 12.50 8.04
CA LEU A 336 20.81 13.17 8.79
C LEU A 336 19.48 12.97 8.04
N GLN A 337 18.52 12.40 8.71
CA GLN A 337 17.17 12.17 8.21
C GLN A 337 16.16 12.91 9.10
N VAL A 338 15.24 13.65 8.49
CA VAL A 338 14.16 14.36 9.18
C VAL A 338 12.84 13.94 8.58
N SER A 339 11.86 13.63 9.43
CA SER A 339 10.50 13.30 9.00
C SER A 339 9.44 13.97 9.85
N VAL A 340 8.37 14.40 9.19
CA VAL A 340 7.15 14.95 9.79
C VAL A 340 5.99 14.04 9.38
N ASP A 341 5.14 13.66 10.33
CA ASP A 341 3.84 13.06 10.09
C ASP A 341 2.83 13.72 11.03
N TYR A 342 1.96 14.53 10.44
CA TYR A 342 1.00 15.35 11.16
C TYR A 342 -0.40 15.12 10.59
N THR A 343 -1.32 14.68 11.44
CA THR A 343 -2.73 14.52 11.07
C THR A 343 -3.61 15.20 12.11
N LYS A 344 -4.57 15.98 11.64
CA LYS A 344 -5.53 16.68 12.49
C LYS A 344 -6.90 16.74 11.82
N VAL A 345 -7.96 16.48 12.58
CA VAL A 345 -9.34 16.81 12.22
C VAL A 345 -9.83 17.98 13.07
N ARG A 346 -10.96 18.59 12.68
CA ARG A 346 -11.57 19.65 13.49
C ARG A 346 -12.03 19.08 14.83
N ASP A 347 -11.76 19.80 15.90
CA ASP A 347 -12.19 19.49 17.27
C ASP A 347 -11.91 18.02 17.65
N GLN A 348 -12.88 17.28 18.13
CA GLN A 348 -12.80 15.87 18.46
C GLN A 348 -13.70 15.03 17.56
N ASP A 349 -13.73 15.35 16.26
CA ASP A 349 -14.59 14.68 15.28
C ASP A 349 -14.26 13.19 15.11
N TYR A 350 -14.77 12.38 16.03
CA TYR A 350 -14.56 10.93 16.06
C TYR A 350 -15.13 10.25 14.81
N ASN A 351 -16.25 10.74 14.30
CA ASN A 351 -16.94 10.13 13.18
C ASN A 351 -16.34 10.48 11.82
N TYR A 352 -15.36 11.39 11.76
CA TYR A 352 -14.78 11.85 10.49
C TYR A 352 -14.33 10.72 9.58
N PHE A 353 -13.55 9.78 10.11
CA PHE A 353 -13.00 8.66 9.35
C PHE A 353 -14.06 7.65 8.93
N ASN A 354 -15.07 7.44 9.77
CA ASN A 354 -16.20 6.58 9.45
C ASN A 354 -17.11 7.18 8.38
N ASP A 355 -17.31 8.49 8.40
CA ASP A 355 -18.23 9.19 7.51
C ASP A 355 -17.65 9.40 6.11
N PHE A 356 -16.38 9.72 6.02
CA PHE A 356 -15.76 10.16 4.77
C PHE A 356 -14.75 9.19 4.19
N SER A 357 -14.23 8.26 4.99
CA SER A 357 -13.19 7.29 4.58
C SER A 357 -12.03 7.97 3.82
N PRO A 358 -11.35 8.94 4.44
CA PRO A 358 -10.33 9.73 3.78
C PRO A 358 -9.14 8.86 3.34
N LYS A 359 -8.34 9.36 2.41
CA LYS A 359 -7.13 8.66 1.91
C LYS A 359 -6.06 8.46 2.99
N VAL A 360 -6.12 9.20 4.09
CA VAL A 360 -5.15 9.20 5.19
C VAL A 360 -5.83 8.83 6.50
N GLY A 361 -5.09 8.16 7.40
CA GLY A 361 -5.64 7.63 8.66
C GLY A 361 -6.41 6.33 8.47
N THR A 362 -6.93 5.78 9.57
CA THR A 362 -7.73 4.56 9.58
C THR A 362 -9.02 4.76 10.39
N GLN A 363 -10.06 4.01 10.06
CA GLN A 363 -11.34 4.06 10.77
C GLN A 363 -11.28 3.61 12.24
N VAL A 364 -10.23 2.88 12.62
CA VAL A 364 -10.03 2.38 13.99
C VAL A 364 -9.18 3.30 14.85
N ASP A 365 -8.71 4.42 14.32
CA ASP A 365 -7.88 5.35 15.08
C ASP A 365 -8.76 6.17 16.04
N ASN A 366 -8.66 5.88 17.33
CA ASN A 366 -9.27 6.70 18.40
C ASN A 366 -8.45 7.96 18.69
N GLN A 367 -7.30 8.10 18.08
CA GLN A 367 -6.34 9.17 18.26
C GLN A 367 -5.50 9.37 16.99
N LEU A 368 -5.15 10.60 16.70
CA LEU A 368 -4.28 10.96 15.58
C LEU A 368 -2.90 11.36 16.09
N GLN A 369 -1.90 10.64 15.63
CA GLN A 369 -0.51 10.91 15.97
C GLN A 369 0.01 12.10 15.16
N GLN A 370 0.76 12.98 15.84
CA GLN A 370 1.47 14.11 15.28
C GLN A 370 2.94 14.00 15.69
N SER A 371 3.86 13.83 14.74
CA SER A 371 5.26 13.60 15.09
C SER A 371 6.25 14.32 14.18
N LEU A 372 7.34 14.77 14.79
CA LEU A 372 8.56 15.23 14.15
C LEU A 372 9.70 14.34 14.63
N LYS A 373 10.43 13.74 13.70
CA LYS A 373 11.59 12.88 13.97
C LYS A 373 12.82 13.38 13.26
N ALA A 374 13.96 13.33 13.92
CA ALA A 374 15.28 13.59 13.34
C ALA A 374 16.24 12.48 13.77
N GLY A 375 16.89 11.83 12.82
CA GLY A 375 17.87 10.77 13.03
C GLY A 375 19.21 11.11 12.39
N TYR A 376 20.28 11.04 13.16
CA TYR A 376 21.64 11.18 12.67
C TYR A 376 22.36 9.84 12.78
N PHE A 377 22.83 9.30 11.66
CA PHE A 377 23.39 7.96 11.55
C PHE A 377 24.85 7.98 11.16
N GLN A 378 25.66 7.27 11.92
CA GLN A 378 27.06 7.01 11.66
C GLN A 378 27.34 5.52 11.69
N GLN A 379 28.54 5.10 11.31
CA GLN A 379 28.88 3.69 11.19
C GLN A 379 28.64 2.88 12.48
N ASN A 380 29.02 3.45 13.63
CA ASN A 380 29.01 2.76 14.91
C ASN A 380 27.99 3.34 15.91
N TRP A 381 27.32 4.45 15.57
CA TRP A 381 26.36 5.07 16.45
C TRP A 381 25.27 5.81 15.68
N ASN A 382 24.14 6.00 16.34
CA ASN A 382 23.09 6.88 15.86
C ASN A 382 22.49 7.69 17.01
N LEU A 383 21.95 8.85 16.65
CA LEU A 383 21.21 9.74 17.53
C LEU A 383 19.85 10.01 16.91
N ASN A 384 18.79 9.68 17.62
CA ASN A 384 17.41 9.91 17.18
C ASN A 384 16.72 10.86 18.16
N ALA A 385 16.04 11.88 17.63
CA ALA A 385 15.20 12.78 18.39
C ALA A 385 13.77 12.71 17.84
N GLU A 386 12.78 12.65 18.74
CA GLU A 386 11.37 12.59 18.40
C GLU A 386 10.57 13.54 19.31
N VAL A 387 9.68 14.33 18.69
CA VAL A 387 8.57 15.01 19.37
C VAL A 387 7.30 14.37 18.86
N ARG A 388 6.41 13.97 19.77
CA ARG A 388 5.16 13.29 19.42
C ARG A 388 4.03 13.69 20.34
N THR A 389 2.96 14.15 19.74
CA THR A 389 1.70 14.49 20.41
C THR A 389 0.53 13.73 19.78
N TYR A 390 -0.64 13.86 20.37
CA TYR A 390 -1.85 13.18 19.92
C TYR A 390 -3.05 14.11 19.97
N GLN A 391 -3.88 14.07 18.94
CA GLN A 391 -5.26 14.53 18.99
C GLN A 391 -6.15 13.35 19.35
N ILE A 392 -6.86 13.45 20.48
CA ILE A 392 -7.80 12.40 20.92
C ILE A 392 -9.16 12.66 20.27
N LEU A 393 -9.67 11.65 19.56
CA LEU A 393 -10.97 11.73 18.90
C LEU A 393 -12.09 11.20 19.78
N LEU A 394 -11.85 10.14 20.55
CA LEU A 394 -12.86 9.51 21.39
C LEU A 394 -12.65 9.89 22.85
N ALA A 395 -13.64 10.55 23.45
CA ALA A 395 -13.60 10.99 24.84
C ALA A 395 -13.38 9.86 25.86
N SER A 396 -13.83 8.65 25.56
CA SER A 396 -13.61 7.46 26.42
C SER A 396 -12.23 6.83 26.26
N ALA A 397 -11.47 7.17 25.19
CA ALA A 397 -10.13 6.64 24.98
C ALA A 397 -9.15 7.24 26.00
N GLN A 398 -8.27 6.40 26.53
CA GLN A 398 -7.18 6.87 27.36
C GLN A 398 -6.12 7.51 26.47
N GLN A 399 -5.83 8.78 26.70
CA GLN A 399 -4.76 9.49 26.01
C GLN A 399 -3.39 8.91 26.39
N PRO A 400 -2.51 8.60 25.43
CA PRO A 400 -1.12 8.28 25.70
C PRO A 400 -0.34 9.52 26.15
N HIS A 401 0.75 9.30 26.91
CA HIS A 401 1.68 10.38 27.20
C HIS A 401 2.38 10.86 25.92
N GLU A 402 2.59 12.15 25.85
CA GLU A 402 3.31 12.82 24.77
C GLU A 402 4.82 12.69 24.98
N LEU A 403 5.59 12.76 23.91
CA LEU A 403 7.06 12.78 23.94
C LEU A 403 7.56 14.19 23.61
N MET A 404 8.14 14.88 24.60
CA MET A 404 8.44 16.32 24.54
C MET A 404 9.85 16.71 25.04
N PRO A 405 10.98 16.35 24.40
CA PRO A 405 11.21 15.35 23.36
C PRO A 405 11.60 13.97 23.91
N ARG A 406 11.76 12.97 23.03
CA ARG A 406 12.58 11.78 23.25
C ARG A 406 13.88 11.90 22.47
N ILE A 407 15.01 11.71 23.10
CA ILE A 407 16.34 11.66 22.46
C ILE A 407 16.94 10.29 22.79
N ASN A 408 17.33 9.55 21.78
CA ASN A 408 17.88 8.21 21.90
C ASN A 408 19.22 8.12 21.17
N HIS A 409 20.29 7.77 21.90
CA HIS A 409 21.63 7.53 21.39
C HIS A 409 21.95 6.03 21.50
N ASN A 410 22.33 5.41 20.41
CA ASN A 410 22.78 4.03 20.35
C ASN A 410 24.21 3.98 19.82
N TYR A 411 25.06 3.24 20.49
CA TYR A 411 26.43 2.95 20.11
C TYR A 411 26.61 1.44 19.98
N TYR A 412 27.33 1.01 18.94
CA TYR A 412 27.61 -0.39 18.66
C TYR A 412 29.09 -0.56 18.30
N GLN A 413 29.70 -1.57 18.88
CA GLN A 413 31.08 -1.96 18.57
C GLN A 413 31.17 -3.47 18.56
N GLN A 414 31.59 -4.04 17.45
CA GLN A 414 31.91 -5.45 17.32
C GLN A 414 33.42 -5.64 17.46
N GLY A 415 33.84 -6.45 18.42
CA GLY A 415 35.21 -6.89 18.61
C GLY A 415 35.39 -8.32 18.11
N SER A 416 36.62 -8.82 18.23
CA SER A 416 36.94 -10.22 17.82
C SER A 416 36.37 -11.27 18.78
N TRP A 417 36.04 -10.90 20.03
CA TRP A 417 35.59 -11.83 21.08
C TRP A 417 34.42 -11.23 21.91
N TYR A 418 33.92 -10.05 21.53
CA TYR A 418 32.82 -9.38 22.22
C TYR A 418 32.04 -8.49 21.28
N ASP A 419 30.77 -8.26 21.61
CA ASP A 419 29.91 -7.21 21.05
C ASP A 419 29.47 -6.28 22.16
N LEU A 420 29.71 -4.98 21.96
CA LEU A 420 29.29 -3.91 22.90
C LEU A 420 28.15 -3.11 22.25
N ALA A 421 27.01 -3.07 22.92
CA ALA A 421 25.93 -2.17 22.62
C ALA A 421 25.69 -1.20 23.79
N TRP A 422 25.45 0.05 23.50
CA TRP A 422 25.17 1.03 24.54
C TRP A 422 24.01 1.92 24.10
N ASN A 423 22.87 1.75 24.76
CA ASN A 423 21.69 2.56 24.57
C ASN A 423 21.58 3.61 25.67
N THR A 424 21.30 4.87 25.29
CA THR A 424 21.02 5.97 26.23
C THR A 424 19.80 6.73 25.71
N GLU A 425 18.82 6.94 26.58
CA GLU A 425 17.58 7.65 26.26
C GLU A 425 17.30 8.76 27.28
N LEU A 426 16.95 9.94 26.77
CA LEU A 426 16.34 11.04 27.53
C LEU A 426 14.94 11.27 26.98
N THR A 427 13.91 11.16 27.82
CA THR A 427 12.53 11.39 27.41
C THR A 427 11.84 12.29 28.43
N ASN A 428 11.21 13.36 27.95
CA ASN A 428 10.26 14.14 28.71
C ASN A 428 8.84 13.73 28.29
N PHE A 429 8.06 13.26 29.26
CA PHE A 429 6.68 12.82 29.07
C PHE A 429 5.72 13.93 29.45
N GLY A 430 5.04 14.49 28.43
CA GLY A 430 3.95 15.44 28.58
C GLY A 430 2.58 14.76 28.59
N TYR A 431 1.57 15.53 28.92
CA TYR A 431 0.17 15.14 28.81
C TYR A 431 -0.68 16.37 28.48
N ASN A 432 -1.59 16.26 27.52
CA ASN A 432 -2.47 17.38 27.18
C ASN A 432 -3.64 17.44 28.17
N ASN A 433 -3.41 18.12 29.29
CA ASN A 433 -4.39 18.27 30.36
C ASN A 433 -5.59 19.12 29.94
N ASP A 434 -5.49 20.02 28.98
CA ASP A 434 -6.60 20.86 28.52
C ASP A 434 -7.74 20.00 27.95
N GLN A 435 -7.43 19.01 27.11
CA GLN A 435 -8.42 18.04 26.63
C GLN A 435 -8.98 17.17 27.77
N ALA A 436 -8.16 16.82 28.75
CA ALA A 436 -8.59 16.02 29.89
C ALA A 436 -9.51 16.78 30.84
N ILE A 437 -9.27 18.07 31.05
CA ILE A 437 -10.09 18.96 31.91
C ILE A 437 -11.46 19.22 31.26
N GLU A 438 -11.51 19.51 29.97
CA GLU A 438 -12.77 19.69 29.22
C GLU A 438 -13.70 18.48 29.33
N GLN A 439 -13.13 17.29 29.50
CA GLN A 439 -13.87 16.03 29.65
C GLN A 439 -14.11 15.64 31.12
N ASN A 440 -13.89 16.51 32.11
CA ASN A 440 -13.99 16.21 33.56
C ASN A 440 -13.12 15.01 34.03
N LYS A 441 -12.02 14.73 33.34
CA LYS A 441 -11.18 13.56 33.63
C LYS A 441 -10.06 13.80 34.61
N GLY A 442 -9.80 15.06 34.96
CA GLY A 442 -8.68 15.47 35.85
C GLY A 442 -7.32 15.37 35.15
N GLU A 443 -6.25 15.68 35.88
CA GLU A 443 -4.88 15.73 35.34
C GLU A 443 -4.19 14.36 35.35
N ALA A 444 -3.16 14.21 34.52
CA ALA A 444 -2.27 13.05 34.49
C ALA A 444 -0.90 13.41 35.10
N TYR A 445 -0.22 12.41 35.65
CA TYR A 445 1.18 12.56 36.04
C TYR A 445 2.05 12.75 34.79
N THR A 446 3.16 13.49 34.97
CA THR A 446 4.15 13.75 33.91
C THR A 446 5.56 13.48 34.47
N GLY A 447 6.59 13.53 33.65
CA GLY A 447 7.94 13.36 34.16
C GLY A 447 9.01 13.21 33.07
N THR A 448 10.25 13.33 33.54
CA THR A 448 11.43 13.12 32.68
C THR A 448 12.12 11.81 33.05
N ARG A 449 12.45 11.02 32.08
CA ARG A 449 13.22 9.77 32.20
C ARG A 449 14.59 9.90 31.55
N VAL A 450 15.63 9.55 32.30
CA VAL A 450 16.97 9.30 31.78
C VAL A 450 17.27 7.82 31.95
N TYR A 451 17.55 7.13 30.86
CA TYR A 451 17.90 5.71 30.84
C TYR A 451 19.24 5.51 30.16
N THR A 452 20.08 4.60 30.69
CA THR A 452 21.30 4.18 30.03
C THR A 452 21.58 2.72 30.30
N ALA A 453 21.98 1.97 29.27
CA ALA A 453 22.17 0.52 29.36
C ALA A 453 23.34 0.04 28.51
N PRO A 454 24.58 0.07 29.03
CA PRO A 454 25.68 -0.67 28.42
C PRO A 454 25.39 -2.19 28.47
N THR A 455 25.62 -2.86 27.34
CA THR A 455 25.37 -4.28 27.14
C THR A 455 26.60 -4.91 26.50
N LEU A 456 27.21 -5.88 27.17
CA LEU A 456 28.35 -6.66 26.68
C LEU A 456 27.87 -8.09 26.37
N THR A 457 28.02 -8.51 25.14
CA THR A 457 27.75 -9.89 24.71
C THR A 457 29.08 -10.57 24.36
N ILE A 458 29.31 -11.75 24.92
CA ILE A 458 30.49 -12.55 24.68
C ILE A 458 30.02 -13.87 24.05
N PRO A 459 30.29 -14.12 22.77
CA PRO A 459 30.09 -15.43 22.17
C PRO A 459 31.10 -16.39 22.76
N LEU A 460 30.60 -17.34 23.59
CA LEU A 460 31.45 -18.36 24.23
C LEU A 460 31.76 -19.48 23.26
N VAL A 461 30.82 -19.79 22.39
CA VAL A 461 30.95 -20.77 21.31
C VAL A 461 30.15 -20.25 20.12
N ASP A 462 30.78 -20.28 18.96
CA ASP A 462 30.13 -19.92 17.66
C ASP A 462 30.73 -20.86 16.59
N GLU A 463 30.11 -22.04 16.44
CA GLU A 463 30.55 -23.09 15.54
C GLU A 463 29.39 -23.51 14.63
N ALA A 464 29.72 -24.14 13.52
CA ALA A 464 28.71 -24.69 12.62
C ALA A 464 27.81 -25.69 13.36
N GLY A 465 26.54 -25.36 13.54
CA GLY A 465 25.52 -26.19 14.15
C GLY A 465 25.32 -26.03 15.65
N TYR A 466 26.11 -25.22 16.38
CA TYR A 466 25.82 -24.87 17.77
C TYR A 466 26.44 -23.55 18.20
N PHE A 467 25.73 -22.82 19.08
CA PHE A 467 26.19 -21.54 19.62
C PHE A 467 25.92 -21.45 21.12
N LEU A 468 26.68 -20.60 21.80
CA LEU A 468 26.47 -20.25 23.20
C LEU A 468 26.94 -18.84 23.44
N ASP A 469 26.02 -17.94 23.79
CA ASP A 469 26.27 -16.52 24.05
C ASP A 469 25.99 -16.19 25.50
N SER A 470 26.89 -15.38 26.11
CA SER A 470 26.65 -14.78 27.43
C SER A 470 26.53 -13.27 27.29
N GLN A 471 25.52 -12.67 27.91
CA GLN A 471 25.28 -11.23 27.87
C GLN A 471 25.15 -10.64 29.27
N TYR A 472 25.84 -9.54 29.48
CA TYR A 472 25.83 -8.74 30.70
C TYR A 472 25.31 -7.35 30.37
N LYS A 473 24.27 -6.90 31.08
CA LYS A 473 23.62 -5.61 30.84
C LYS A 473 23.41 -4.91 32.17
N LEU A 474 23.77 -3.62 32.23
CA LEU A 474 23.51 -2.80 33.41
C LEU A 474 22.52 -1.69 33.00
N MET A 475 21.32 -1.71 33.59
CA MET A 475 20.27 -0.74 33.30
C MET A 475 20.19 0.27 34.42
N TYR A 476 20.53 1.52 34.13
CA TYR A 476 20.33 2.65 35.02
C TYR A 476 19.19 3.51 34.52
N THR A 477 18.21 3.82 35.37
CA THR A 477 17.09 4.70 35.05
C THR A 477 16.91 5.72 36.16
N ARG A 478 16.76 6.99 35.78
CA ARG A 478 16.34 8.06 36.71
C ARG A 478 15.08 8.70 36.15
N TYR A 479 14.09 8.83 37.02
CA TYR A 479 12.88 9.60 36.79
C TYR A 479 12.91 10.87 37.62
N ASP A 480 12.27 11.90 37.08
CA ASP A 480 11.88 13.10 37.84
C ASP A 480 10.39 13.31 37.52
N GLN A 481 9.51 12.96 38.48
CA GLN A 481 8.07 12.84 38.26
C GLN A 481 7.33 14.01 38.90
N THR A 482 6.26 14.46 38.22
CA THR A 482 5.26 15.39 38.79
C THR A 482 3.94 14.66 38.92
N VAL A 483 3.40 14.60 40.12
CA VAL A 483 2.13 13.95 40.46
C VAL A 483 1.11 15.03 40.86
N PRO A 484 0.06 15.28 40.03
CA PRO A 484 -0.91 16.35 40.32
C PRO A 484 -1.83 15.96 41.47
N ASP A 485 -2.21 16.96 42.30
CA ASP A 485 -3.15 16.78 43.43
C ASP A 485 -4.54 16.34 42.94
N ASN A 486 -4.98 16.77 41.75
CA ASN A 486 -6.27 16.48 41.14
C ASN A 486 -6.18 15.40 40.03
N MET A 487 -5.34 14.38 40.25
CA MET A 487 -5.18 13.28 39.30
C MET A 487 -6.52 12.65 38.89
N SER A 488 -6.70 12.34 37.62
CA SER A 488 -7.93 11.71 37.11
C SER A 488 -8.21 10.36 37.78
N GLN A 489 -9.52 10.04 37.97
CA GLN A 489 -9.93 8.78 38.62
C GLN A 489 -9.36 7.56 37.90
N ALA A 490 -9.32 7.59 36.59
CA ALA A 490 -8.80 6.50 35.74
C ALA A 490 -7.31 6.21 36.02
N PHE A 491 -6.50 7.20 36.34
CA PHE A 491 -5.11 7.00 36.76
C PHE A 491 -5.00 6.59 38.22
N ARG A 492 -5.81 7.16 39.09
CA ARG A 492 -5.84 6.76 40.52
C ARG A 492 -6.12 5.27 40.67
N ASP A 493 -7.13 4.75 39.98
CA ASP A 493 -7.53 3.36 40.06
C ASP A 493 -6.40 2.40 39.66
N LYS A 494 -5.52 2.82 38.76
CA LYS A 494 -4.35 2.04 38.34
C LYS A 494 -3.21 2.01 39.37
N PHE A 495 -3.10 3.05 40.20
CA PHE A 495 -2.02 3.18 41.16
C PHE A 495 -2.48 3.08 42.63
N ASP A 496 -3.75 2.81 42.86
CA ASP A 496 -4.30 2.52 44.19
C ASP A 496 -4.59 1.03 44.33
N PRO A 497 -3.72 0.27 45.04
CA PRO A 497 -3.91 -1.16 45.22
C PRO A 497 -5.13 -1.52 46.06
N THR A 498 -5.76 -0.54 46.73
CA THR A 498 -6.93 -0.76 47.60
C THR A 498 -8.23 -0.27 46.99
N SER A 499 -8.19 0.40 45.82
CA SER A 499 -9.34 1.06 45.14
C SER A 499 -10.18 1.97 46.06
N LYS A 500 -9.59 2.47 47.13
CA LYS A 500 -10.22 3.38 48.07
C LYS A 500 -9.96 4.82 47.61
N GLY A 501 -10.87 5.40 46.89
CA GLY A 501 -10.78 6.71 46.28
C GLY A 501 -10.35 7.86 47.21
N ILE A 502 -10.52 9.09 46.76
CA ILE A 502 -10.13 10.32 47.48
C ILE A 502 -10.73 10.32 48.87
N ASN A 503 -9.93 10.60 49.90
CA ASN A 503 -10.44 10.98 51.22
C ASN A 503 -11.15 12.32 51.08
N THR A 504 -12.50 12.30 51.02
CA THR A 504 -13.34 13.49 50.92
C THR A 504 -13.17 14.50 52.05
N ARG A 505 -12.50 14.11 53.15
CA ARG A 505 -12.28 14.94 54.31
C ARG A 505 -10.99 15.77 54.23
N THR A 506 -9.95 15.26 53.54
CA THR A 506 -8.64 15.93 53.45
C THR A 506 -8.35 16.42 52.03
N GLY A 507 -9.12 16.00 51.00
CA GLY A 507 -8.84 16.28 49.61
C GLY A 507 -7.57 15.63 49.10
N LYS A 508 -6.85 14.84 49.92
CA LYS A 508 -5.62 14.15 49.50
C LYS A 508 -5.89 12.73 49.10
N GLN A 509 -5.14 12.29 48.14
CA GLN A 509 -5.13 10.90 47.69
C GLN A 509 -4.40 10.04 48.71
N GLU A 510 -5.15 9.30 49.51
CA GLU A 510 -4.59 8.27 50.40
C GLU A 510 -4.49 6.98 49.54
N ASN A 511 -3.32 6.35 49.52
CA ASN A 511 -2.96 5.06 48.93
C ASN A 511 -2.51 5.04 47.47
N VAL A 512 -2.37 6.16 46.78
CA VAL A 512 -1.70 6.14 45.44
C VAL A 512 -0.20 5.90 45.67
N THR A 513 0.35 4.89 45.00
CA THR A 513 1.76 4.48 45.13
C THR A 513 2.75 5.39 44.43
N LEU A 514 2.29 6.23 43.47
CA LEU A 514 3.18 7.15 42.73
C LEU A 514 3.89 8.12 43.67
N GLU A 515 5.18 8.31 43.49
CA GLU A 515 6.04 9.19 44.25
C GLU A 515 6.40 10.43 43.43
N GLU A 516 6.24 11.63 44.02
CA GLU A 516 6.69 12.86 43.38
C GLU A 516 8.20 13.04 43.50
N GLY A 517 8.84 13.56 42.45
CA GLY A 517 10.27 13.90 42.46
C GLY A 517 11.16 12.83 41.85
N ALA A 518 12.40 12.77 42.36
CA ALA A 518 13.48 12.00 41.76
C ALA A 518 13.55 10.56 42.28
N ILE A 519 13.32 9.60 41.38
CA ILE A 519 13.42 8.16 41.62
C ILE A 519 14.54 7.56 40.77
N THR A 520 15.37 6.71 41.40
CA THR A 520 16.48 6.03 40.72
C THR A 520 16.35 4.52 40.80
N ARG A 521 16.55 3.86 39.66
CA ARG A 521 16.53 2.40 39.56
C ARG A 521 17.79 1.91 38.85
N VAL A 522 18.48 0.93 39.46
CA VAL A 522 19.65 0.24 38.90
C VAL A 522 19.35 -1.24 38.90
N LEU A 523 19.47 -1.89 37.72
CA LEU A 523 19.19 -3.32 37.55
C LEU A 523 20.28 -3.95 36.68
N PRO A 524 21.09 -4.85 37.21
CA PRO A 524 21.92 -5.74 36.41
C PRO A 524 21.04 -6.83 35.73
N SER A 525 21.44 -7.27 34.56
CA SER A 525 20.85 -8.41 33.86
C SER A 525 21.94 -9.32 33.33
N PHE A 526 21.73 -10.60 33.50
CA PHE A 526 22.55 -11.65 32.91
C PHE A 526 21.68 -12.55 32.05
N ARG A 527 22.14 -12.83 30.84
CA ARG A 527 21.50 -13.77 29.90
C ARG A 527 22.53 -14.77 29.38
N LEU A 528 22.17 -16.03 29.39
CA LEU A 528 22.90 -17.10 28.74
C LEU A 528 21.97 -17.75 27.73
N LYS A 529 22.31 -17.70 26.44
CA LYS A 529 21.50 -18.26 25.35
C LYS A 529 22.34 -19.24 24.55
N GLY A 530 21.79 -20.40 24.24
CA GLY A 530 22.45 -21.40 23.42
C GLY A 530 21.48 -22.25 22.63
N GLY A 531 21.98 -22.81 21.55
CA GLY A 531 21.21 -23.67 20.66
C GLY A 531 22.08 -24.62 19.87
N MET A 532 21.45 -25.65 19.32
CA MET A 532 22.08 -26.65 18.46
C MET A 532 21.18 -26.89 17.26
N THR A 533 21.78 -27.21 16.10
CA THR A 533 21.05 -27.62 14.91
C THR A 533 21.48 -29.03 14.53
N PHE A 534 20.56 -29.95 14.59
CA PHE A 534 20.73 -31.32 14.11
C PHE A 534 20.08 -31.45 12.75
N GLU A 535 20.75 -32.09 11.81
CA GLU A 535 20.24 -32.29 10.46
C GLU A 535 20.14 -33.78 10.15
N ARG A 536 19.14 -34.16 9.39
CA ARG A 536 19.02 -35.51 8.82
C ARG A 536 18.34 -35.49 7.47
N ASP A 537 18.83 -36.32 6.58
CA ASP A 537 18.14 -36.62 5.33
C ASP A 537 17.10 -37.71 5.55
N GLN A 538 15.92 -37.50 5.01
CA GLN A 538 14.81 -38.45 5.06
C GLN A 538 13.92 -38.34 3.82
N GLN A 539 12.95 -39.20 3.69
CA GLN A 539 11.91 -39.11 2.67
C GLN A 539 10.61 -38.61 3.30
N TRP A 540 10.06 -37.55 2.73
CA TRP A 540 8.74 -37.06 3.08
C TRP A 540 7.86 -37.04 1.83
N PHE A 541 6.64 -37.57 1.95
CA PHE A 541 5.67 -37.67 0.85
C PHE A 541 6.25 -38.30 -0.45
N GLY A 542 7.24 -39.20 -0.31
CA GLY A 542 7.86 -39.88 -1.46
C GLY A 542 9.03 -39.15 -2.13
N GLU A 543 9.40 -37.96 -1.61
CA GLU A 543 10.53 -37.15 -2.09
C GLU A 543 11.64 -37.10 -1.02
N GLY A 544 12.89 -36.88 -1.47
CA GLY A 544 14.01 -36.57 -0.57
C GLY A 544 13.73 -35.27 0.18
N ALA A 545 14.08 -35.20 1.46
CA ALA A 545 13.93 -34.03 2.28
C ALA A 545 15.08 -33.92 3.28
N ASN A 546 15.46 -32.68 3.61
CA ASN A 546 16.35 -32.40 4.74
C ASN A 546 15.49 -31.92 5.93
N GLN A 547 15.66 -32.54 7.08
CA GLN A 547 14.98 -32.11 8.31
C GLN A 547 16.01 -31.62 9.32
N THR A 548 15.74 -30.40 9.87
CA THR A 548 16.46 -29.88 11.03
C THR A 548 15.67 -30.10 12.31
N LEU A 549 16.41 -30.23 13.43
CA LEU A 549 15.88 -30.15 14.79
C LEU A 549 16.77 -29.17 15.55
N GLU A 550 16.17 -28.08 16.01
CA GLU A 550 16.83 -26.90 16.57
C GLU A 550 16.39 -26.66 18.02
N PRO A 551 16.93 -27.39 19.01
CA PRO A 551 16.71 -27.07 20.41
C PRO A 551 17.44 -25.79 20.80
N GLU A 552 16.76 -24.93 21.52
CA GLU A 552 17.27 -23.63 22.00
C GLU A 552 16.90 -23.46 23.49
N PHE A 553 17.81 -22.89 24.26
CA PHE A 553 17.52 -22.46 25.62
C PHE A 553 18.01 -21.06 25.89
N GLN A 554 17.34 -20.39 26.83
CA GLN A 554 17.76 -19.10 27.35
C GLN A 554 17.54 -19.06 28.85
N TYR A 555 18.60 -18.80 29.60
CA TYR A 555 18.50 -18.44 31.00
C TYR A 555 18.64 -16.91 31.15
N LEU A 556 17.68 -16.27 31.82
CA LEU A 556 17.65 -14.84 32.08
C LEU A 556 17.50 -14.57 33.59
N TYR A 557 18.42 -13.74 34.11
CA TYR A 557 18.38 -13.29 35.47
C TYR A 557 18.35 -11.74 35.56
N VAL A 558 17.33 -11.19 36.19
CA VAL A 558 17.17 -9.78 36.53
C VAL A 558 16.64 -9.74 37.97
N PRO A 559 17.35 -9.10 38.96
CA PRO A 559 16.89 -9.04 40.32
C PRO A 559 15.61 -8.18 40.44
N TYR A 560 14.77 -8.53 41.40
CA TYR A 560 13.60 -7.73 41.73
C TYR A 560 13.99 -6.37 42.32
N LYS A 561 13.30 -5.32 41.87
CA LYS A 561 13.26 -4.02 42.52
C LYS A 561 11.84 -3.49 42.43
N ASP A 562 11.34 -2.92 43.53
CA ASP A 562 10.03 -2.28 43.54
C ASP A 562 9.98 -1.11 42.57
N GLN A 563 8.91 -1.01 41.81
CA GLN A 563 8.69 -0.01 40.76
C GLN A 563 7.26 0.55 40.82
N ASP A 564 6.50 0.21 41.85
CA ASP A 564 5.10 0.62 42.02
C ASP A 564 4.95 2.14 42.17
N ASN A 565 6.03 2.82 42.64
CA ASN A 565 6.11 4.27 42.75
C ASN A 565 6.48 5.02 41.45
N ILE A 566 6.72 4.32 40.37
CA ILE A 566 7.05 4.91 39.05
C ILE A 566 5.80 4.95 38.16
N GLY A 567 5.57 6.06 37.47
CA GLY A 567 4.53 6.19 36.47
C GLY A 567 4.68 5.22 35.28
N VAL A 568 3.60 4.91 34.59
CA VAL A 568 3.59 4.11 33.34
C VAL A 568 3.34 5.06 32.20
N TYR A 569 4.39 5.46 31.52
CA TYR A 569 4.35 6.43 30.43
C TYR A 569 4.27 5.76 29.04
N ASP A 570 5.09 4.71 28.83
CA ASP A 570 5.20 4.03 27.52
C ASP A 570 5.25 2.50 27.62
N SER A 571 5.00 1.93 28.80
CA SER A 571 5.07 0.48 29.00
C SER A 571 3.70 -0.19 28.84
N THR A 572 3.71 -1.36 28.19
CA THR A 572 2.57 -2.27 28.07
C THR A 572 3.02 -3.71 28.23
N THR A 573 2.12 -4.60 28.63
CA THR A 573 2.42 -6.05 28.70
C THR A 573 2.56 -6.65 27.31
N MET A 574 3.65 -7.36 27.05
CA MET A 574 3.87 -8.08 25.80
C MET A 574 3.14 -9.43 25.81
N ARG A 575 2.69 -9.87 24.65
CA ARG A 575 2.16 -11.23 24.49
C ARG A 575 3.27 -12.26 24.67
N GLN A 576 2.93 -13.41 25.24
CA GLN A 576 3.86 -14.51 25.47
C GLN A 576 3.77 -15.54 24.34
N ASP A 577 4.13 -15.13 23.12
CA ASP A 577 4.31 -16.01 21.97
C ASP A 577 5.69 -16.69 21.96
N TYR A 578 5.95 -17.55 20.99
CA TYR A 578 7.23 -18.28 20.88
C TYR A 578 8.44 -17.34 20.96
N TYR A 579 8.43 -16.25 20.20
CA TYR A 579 9.58 -15.32 20.13
C TYR A 579 9.76 -14.51 21.40
N SER A 580 8.67 -14.08 22.02
CA SER A 580 8.70 -13.26 23.23
C SER A 580 9.19 -14.05 24.45
N LEU A 581 9.06 -15.39 24.45
CA LEU A 581 9.60 -16.23 25.52
C LEU A 581 11.13 -16.22 25.59
N PHE A 582 11.80 -15.89 24.47
CA PHE A 582 13.25 -15.68 24.39
C PHE A 582 13.65 -14.21 24.41
N SER A 583 12.71 -13.28 24.69
CA SER A 583 13.00 -11.87 24.91
C SER A 583 13.59 -11.64 26.31
N ASP A 584 14.41 -10.59 26.43
CA ASP A 584 14.88 -10.09 27.73
C ASP A 584 13.85 -9.20 28.45
N ARG A 585 12.65 -9.03 27.87
CA ARG A 585 11.59 -8.14 28.35
C ARG A 585 10.24 -8.83 28.45
N ARG A 586 9.49 -8.52 29.50
CA ARG A 586 8.07 -8.87 29.66
C ARG A 586 7.16 -7.69 29.29
N PHE A 587 7.67 -6.48 29.40
CA PHE A 587 6.97 -5.26 29.06
C PHE A 587 7.64 -4.57 27.87
N ALA A 588 6.85 -3.98 26.97
CA ALA A 588 7.34 -2.99 26.05
C ALA A 588 7.65 -1.69 26.82
N GLY A 589 8.44 -0.79 26.24
CA GLY A 589 8.85 0.44 26.92
C GLY A 589 9.91 0.21 28.01
N LEU A 590 10.15 1.20 28.85
CA LEU A 590 11.23 1.19 29.86
C LEU A 590 10.74 1.50 31.29
N ASP A 591 9.46 1.84 31.48
CA ASP A 591 8.95 2.18 32.81
C ASP A 591 8.89 0.95 33.72
N ARG A 592 8.55 -0.19 33.12
CA ARG A 592 8.57 -1.47 33.84
C ARG A 592 9.64 -2.39 33.25
N ILE A 593 10.56 -2.81 34.13
CA ILE A 593 11.56 -3.83 33.81
C ILE A 593 11.29 -4.99 34.77
N SER A 594 10.78 -6.10 34.17
CA SER A 594 10.41 -7.26 34.97
C SER A 594 11.64 -7.88 35.64
N ASP A 595 11.51 -8.23 36.91
CA ASP A 595 12.38 -9.22 37.51
C ASP A 595 12.26 -10.55 36.78
N SER A 596 13.34 -11.27 36.67
CA SER A 596 13.40 -12.55 35.98
C SER A 596 14.42 -13.49 36.63
N ASN A 597 14.02 -14.69 36.87
CA ASN A 597 14.88 -15.82 37.17
C ASN A 597 14.29 -17.00 36.38
N ARG A 598 14.55 -16.98 35.06
CA ARG A 598 13.75 -17.72 34.07
C ARG A 598 14.62 -18.57 33.19
N LEU A 599 14.19 -19.80 32.96
CA LEU A 599 14.70 -20.68 31.93
C LEU A 599 13.64 -20.86 30.83
N SER A 600 13.92 -20.37 29.64
CA SER A 600 13.12 -20.63 28.43
C SER A 600 13.72 -21.78 27.66
N LEU A 601 12.86 -22.72 27.25
CA LEU A 601 13.23 -23.88 26.45
C LEU A 601 12.35 -23.89 25.21
N GLY A 602 12.95 -24.08 24.06
CA GLY A 602 12.25 -24.19 22.78
C GLY A 602 12.87 -25.26 21.89
N VAL A 603 12.06 -25.76 21.00
CA VAL A 603 12.48 -26.68 19.94
C VAL A 603 11.75 -26.28 18.66
N THR A 604 12.52 -26.06 17.61
CA THR A 604 12.01 -25.86 16.25
C THR A 604 12.43 -27.03 15.39
N THR A 605 11.55 -27.52 14.53
CA THR A 605 11.90 -28.47 13.46
C THR A 605 11.47 -27.88 12.14
N ARG A 606 12.32 -27.98 11.14
CA ARG A 606 12.06 -27.53 9.77
C ARG A 606 12.28 -28.70 8.82
N ILE A 607 11.50 -28.70 7.76
CA ILE A 607 11.62 -29.71 6.70
C ILE A 607 11.78 -28.93 5.39
N TYR A 608 12.88 -29.20 4.73
CA TYR A 608 13.23 -28.62 3.43
C TYR A 608 13.06 -29.66 2.34
N ASP A 609 12.61 -29.23 1.18
CA ASP A 609 12.55 -30.10 0.01
C ASP A 609 13.94 -30.23 -0.68
N PRO A 610 14.07 -31.04 -1.76
CA PRO A 610 15.34 -31.23 -2.46
C PRO A 610 15.91 -29.94 -3.10
N ALA A 611 15.07 -28.92 -3.33
CA ALA A 611 15.50 -27.61 -3.84
C ALA A 611 16.05 -26.70 -2.72
N GLY A 612 15.84 -27.08 -1.46
CA GLY A 612 16.23 -26.29 -0.29
C GLY A 612 15.13 -25.35 0.21
N ASP A 613 13.92 -25.46 -0.32
CA ASP A 613 12.78 -24.65 0.11
C ASP A 613 12.15 -25.22 1.39
N GLU A 614 11.88 -24.33 2.38
CA GLU A 614 11.23 -24.72 3.61
C GLU A 614 9.76 -25.10 3.34
N ARG A 615 9.39 -26.33 3.67
CA ARG A 615 8.02 -26.86 3.51
C ARG A 615 7.22 -26.87 4.80
N ILE A 616 7.84 -27.21 5.91
CA ILE A 616 7.22 -27.28 7.22
C ILE A 616 8.14 -26.66 8.26
N ARG A 617 7.56 -25.86 9.11
CA ARG A 617 8.16 -25.32 10.32
C ARG A 617 7.22 -25.58 11.49
N LEU A 618 7.68 -26.25 12.53
CA LEU A 618 6.96 -26.43 13.79
C LEU A 618 7.84 -25.98 14.93
N ALA A 619 7.29 -25.17 15.83
CA ALA A 619 8.01 -24.64 16.97
C ALA A 619 7.17 -24.76 18.24
N VAL A 620 7.79 -25.18 19.34
CA VAL A 620 7.16 -25.28 20.65
C VAL A 620 8.12 -24.68 21.67
N ALA A 621 7.61 -23.81 22.55
CA ALA A 621 8.42 -23.25 23.65
C ALA A 621 7.61 -23.05 24.91
N GLN A 622 8.32 -23.11 26.05
CA GLN A 622 7.79 -22.77 27.36
C GLN A 622 8.89 -22.13 28.22
N ALA A 623 8.53 -21.19 29.04
CA ALA A 623 9.41 -20.61 30.04
C ALA A 623 9.02 -21.04 31.45
N PHE A 624 10.05 -21.26 32.28
CA PHE A 624 9.96 -21.66 33.67
C PHE A 624 10.60 -20.60 34.55
N ASP A 625 9.79 -19.91 35.34
CA ASP A 625 10.25 -18.94 36.34
C ASP A 625 10.55 -19.68 37.65
N PHE A 626 11.82 -19.65 38.10
CA PHE A 626 12.20 -20.22 39.41
C PHE A 626 11.58 -19.48 40.59
N VAL A 627 11.25 -18.21 40.35
CA VAL A 627 10.46 -17.37 41.26
C VAL A 627 9.46 -16.61 40.41
N ALA A 628 8.18 -16.61 40.80
CA ALA A 628 7.15 -15.87 40.09
C ALA A 628 7.51 -14.38 39.96
N PRO A 629 7.40 -13.74 38.77
CA PRO A 629 7.71 -12.32 38.61
C PRO A 629 6.82 -11.45 39.49
N ARG A 630 7.42 -10.48 40.16
CA ARG A 630 6.75 -9.58 41.13
C ARG A 630 6.46 -8.20 40.59
N VAL A 631 7.13 -7.79 39.50
CA VAL A 631 6.88 -6.51 38.85
C VAL A 631 5.58 -6.57 38.07
N LYS A 632 4.67 -5.64 38.40
CA LYS A 632 3.34 -5.45 37.80
C LYS A 632 3.39 -4.28 36.81
N LEU A 633 2.45 -4.22 35.86
CA LEU A 633 2.30 -3.03 35.00
C LEU A 633 1.77 -1.86 35.83
N TYR A 634 0.66 -2.06 36.54
CA TYR A 634 0.10 -1.11 37.46
C TYR A 634 0.10 -1.68 38.89
N SER A 635 0.20 -0.82 39.91
CA SER A 635 0.22 -1.28 41.32
C SER A 635 -1.08 -1.94 41.76
N SER A 636 -2.20 -1.59 41.08
CA SER A 636 -3.51 -2.23 41.28
C SER A 636 -3.63 -3.65 40.68
N ASP A 637 -2.73 -4.01 39.76
CA ASP A 637 -2.79 -5.35 39.12
C ASP A 637 -2.52 -6.46 40.15
N GLU A 638 -3.11 -7.61 39.96
CA GLU A 638 -2.84 -8.79 40.78
C GLU A 638 -1.43 -9.33 40.55
N LEU A 639 -0.78 -9.81 41.60
CA LEU A 639 0.50 -10.48 41.46
C LEU A 639 0.32 -11.84 40.75
N SER A 640 1.12 -12.02 39.72
CA SER A 640 1.18 -13.35 39.10
C SER A 640 1.79 -14.36 40.07
N THR A 641 1.07 -15.44 40.31
CA THR A 641 1.59 -16.60 41.08
C THR A 641 2.17 -17.66 40.15
N ASN A 642 1.98 -17.50 38.83
CA ASN A 642 2.37 -18.48 37.82
C ASN A 642 3.89 -18.55 37.70
N THR A 643 4.43 -19.72 37.84
CA THR A 643 5.86 -20.05 37.64
C THR A 643 6.16 -20.65 36.28
N ARG A 644 5.15 -20.78 35.42
CA ARG A 644 5.27 -21.26 34.05
C ARG A 644 4.55 -20.33 33.10
N SER A 645 5.16 -20.07 31.96
CA SER A 645 4.45 -19.40 30.87
C SER A 645 3.41 -20.34 30.27
N PRO A 646 2.41 -19.84 29.56
CA PRO A 646 1.67 -20.67 28.62
C PRO A 646 2.62 -21.45 27.71
N LEU A 647 2.27 -22.70 27.37
CA LEU A 647 2.95 -23.46 26.34
C LEU A 647 2.61 -22.82 24.99
N SER A 648 3.62 -22.31 24.30
CA SER A 648 3.46 -21.67 23.01
C SER A 648 3.77 -22.63 21.87
N PHE A 649 2.88 -22.72 20.91
CA PHE A 649 3.02 -23.51 19.70
C PHE A 649 2.89 -22.61 18.49
N GLU A 650 3.75 -22.78 17.48
CA GLU A 650 3.63 -22.18 16.16
C GLU A 650 3.96 -23.21 15.07
N GLY A 651 3.20 -23.21 14.01
CA GLY A 651 3.40 -24.07 12.87
C GLY A 651 3.00 -23.42 11.56
N ASP A 652 3.85 -23.62 10.56
CA ASP A 652 3.66 -23.24 9.18
C ASP A 652 3.89 -24.44 8.29
N ALA A 653 3.04 -24.65 7.31
CA ALA A 653 3.15 -25.78 6.40
C ALA A 653 2.73 -25.40 4.96
N LYS A 654 3.66 -25.46 4.01
CA LYS A 654 3.39 -25.51 2.58
C LYS A 654 3.18 -26.98 2.20
N ILE A 655 1.95 -27.47 2.32
CA ILE A 655 1.59 -28.88 2.12
C ILE A 655 1.91 -29.29 0.68
N ASN A 656 1.56 -28.44 -0.26
CA ASN A 656 1.92 -28.49 -1.68
C ASN A 656 1.85 -27.09 -2.28
N GLU A 657 1.95 -26.94 -3.60
CA GLU A 657 1.91 -25.65 -4.27
C GLU A 657 0.56 -24.92 -4.09
N GLN A 658 -0.52 -25.63 -3.82
CA GLN A 658 -1.84 -25.06 -3.65
C GLN A 658 -2.20 -24.79 -2.18
N TRP A 659 -1.80 -25.65 -1.25
CA TRP A 659 -2.24 -25.61 0.13
C TRP A 659 -1.17 -25.08 1.06
N TYR A 660 -1.55 -24.10 1.85
CA TYR A 660 -0.76 -23.53 2.93
C TYR A 660 -1.59 -23.49 4.23
N ALA A 661 -0.99 -23.86 5.33
CA ALA A 661 -1.59 -23.83 6.65
C ALA A 661 -0.69 -23.13 7.66
N HIS A 662 -1.29 -22.32 8.52
CA HIS A 662 -0.67 -21.69 9.68
C HIS A 662 -1.49 -22.01 10.92
N ALA A 663 -0.84 -22.26 12.06
CA ALA A 663 -1.47 -22.36 13.36
C ALA A 663 -0.54 -21.86 14.45
N GLY A 664 -1.05 -20.97 15.31
CA GLY A 664 -0.39 -20.52 16.53
C GLY A 664 -1.35 -20.72 17.71
N ALA A 665 -0.85 -21.16 18.85
CA ALA A 665 -1.65 -21.33 20.05
C ALA A 665 -0.82 -21.14 21.31
N GLN A 666 -1.44 -20.59 22.35
CA GLN A 666 -0.89 -20.44 23.68
C GLN A 666 -1.83 -21.13 24.67
N TYR A 667 -1.34 -22.18 25.31
CA TYR A 667 -2.10 -22.98 26.26
C TYR A 667 -1.59 -22.77 27.67
N ASP A 668 -2.43 -22.20 28.54
CA ASP A 668 -2.13 -22.07 29.96
C ASP A 668 -2.34 -23.42 30.64
N MET A 669 -1.23 -24.02 31.11
CA MET A 669 -1.25 -25.36 31.75
C MET A 669 -1.78 -25.30 33.16
N GLU A 670 -1.75 -24.17 33.87
CA GLU A 670 -2.26 -24.02 35.22
C GLU A 670 -3.78 -23.85 35.21
N GLN A 671 -4.26 -22.94 34.36
CA GLN A 671 -5.69 -22.73 34.19
C GLN A 671 -6.37 -23.75 33.23
N ARG A 672 -5.57 -24.57 32.54
CA ARG A 672 -6.00 -25.60 31.59
C ARG A 672 -6.87 -25.05 30.46
N GLN A 673 -6.50 -23.91 29.92
CA GLN A 673 -7.28 -23.21 28.90
C GLN A 673 -6.39 -22.59 27.83
N ILE A 674 -6.95 -22.35 26.66
CA ILE A 674 -6.30 -21.59 25.59
C ILE A 674 -6.41 -20.11 25.95
N SER A 675 -5.27 -19.40 26.02
CA SER A 675 -5.20 -17.96 26.23
C SER A 675 -5.26 -17.18 24.91
N SER A 676 -4.68 -17.72 23.84
CA SER A 676 -4.86 -17.22 22.49
C SER A 676 -4.63 -18.31 21.46
N ALA A 677 -5.28 -18.17 20.31
CA ALA A 677 -5.07 -19.02 19.14
C ALA A 677 -5.32 -18.24 17.86
N ASN A 678 -4.54 -18.54 16.84
CA ASN A 678 -4.76 -18.07 15.49
C ASN A 678 -4.48 -19.21 14.51
N SER A 679 -5.27 -19.29 13.46
CA SER A 679 -5.06 -20.27 12.39
C SER A 679 -5.49 -19.69 11.05
N ALA A 680 -4.83 -20.13 10.01
CA ALA A 680 -5.19 -19.85 8.64
C ALA A 680 -4.99 -21.09 7.78
N LEU A 681 -5.96 -21.36 6.92
CA LEU A 681 -5.86 -22.39 5.89
C LEU A 681 -6.12 -21.71 4.55
N GLU A 682 -5.12 -21.70 3.69
CA GLU A 682 -5.18 -21.09 2.38
C GLU A 682 -5.10 -22.15 1.29
N TYR A 683 -5.98 -22.04 0.32
CA TYR A 683 -5.92 -22.76 -0.94
C TYR A 683 -5.71 -21.77 -2.09
N ARG A 684 -4.72 -22.04 -2.93
CA ARG A 684 -4.42 -21.22 -4.09
C ARG A 684 -4.17 -22.14 -5.30
N HIS A 685 -4.93 -21.95 -6.34
CA HIS A 685 -4.75 -22.67 -7.60
C HIS A 685 -5.16 -21.75 -8.75
N GLU A 686 -4.22 -21.40 -9.62
CA GLU A 686 -4.42 -20.42 -10.70
C GLU A 686 -5.05 -19.10 -10.18
N LYS A 687 -6.30 -18.85 -10.57
CA LYS A 687 -7.08 -17.66 -10.17
C LYS A 687 -8.00 -17.90 -8.97
N LEU A 688 -8.07 -19.13 -8.44
CA LEU A 688 -8.83 -19.44 -7.25
C LEU A 688 -7.96 -19.24 -6.00
N ILE A 689 -8.36 -18.34 -5.14
CA ILE A 689 -7.75 -18.15 -3.82
C ILE A 689 -8.85 -18.22 -2.79
N SER A 690 -8.66 -19.06 -1.78
CA SER A 690 -9.55 -19.14 -0.62
C SER A 690 -8.73 -19.17 0.66
N GLN A 691 -9.10 -18.36 1.65
CA GLN A 691 -8.47 -18.37 2.96
C GLN A 691 -9.54 -18.42 4.04
N LEU A 692 -9.50 -19.48 4.83
CA LEU A 692 -10.24 -19.58 6.08
C LEU A 692 -9.30 -19.21 7.22
N ASN A 693 -9.70 -18.27 8.06
CA ASN A 693 -8.92 -17.86 9.21
C ASN A 693 -9.77 -17.84 10.48
N HIS A 694 -9.12 -18.06 11.61
CA HIS A 694 -9.73 -18.00 12.92
C HIS A 694 -8.77 -17.31 13.89
N ARG A 695 -9.31 -16.46 14.76
CA ARG A 695 -8.57 -15.77 15.80
C ARG A 695 -9.35 -15.83 17.10
N PHE A 696 -8.66 -16.27 18.13
CA PHE A 696 -9.18 -16.30 19.50
C PHE A 696 -8.20 -15.58 20.43
N VAL A 697 -8.70 -14.70 21.29
CA VAL A 697 -7.93 -14.06 22.37
C VAL A 697 -8.85 -13.98 23.58
N ARG A 698 -8.40 -14.58 24.66
CA ARG A 698 -9.12 -14.51 25.94
C ARG A 698 -8.89 -13.13 26.59
N ASP A 699 -9.93 -12.63 27.27
CA ASP A 699 -9.88 -11.37 28.00
C ASP A 699 -9.38 -10.19 27.14
N ALA A 700 -9.83 -10.12 25.91
CA ALA A 700 -9.32 -9.19 24.91
C ALA A 700 -9.73 -7.73 25.14
N ASN A 701 -10.78 -7.47 25.95
CA ASN A 701 -11.31 -6.14 26.27
C ASN A 701 -11.50 -5.21 25.05
N ILE A 702 -11.97 -5.77 23.93
CA ILE A 702 -12.03 -5.07 22.64
C ILE A 702 -13.18 -4.06 22.58
N VAL A 703 -14.25 -4.32 23.35
CA VAL A 703 -15.40 -3.42 23.46
C VAL A 703 -15.58 -3.07 24.92
N PRO A 704 -15.50 -1.79 25.33
CA PRO A 704 -15.88 -1.38 26.66
C PRO A 704 -17.37 -1.69 26.85
N ASN A 705 -17.67 -2.75 27.57
CA ASN A 705 -19.03 -3.04 27.96
C ASN A 705 -19.39 -2.14 29.15
N THR A 706 -20.57 -1.54 29.14
CA THR A 706 -21.08 -0.72 30.26
C THR A 706 -21.12 -1.49 31.60
N ASN A 707 -21.00 -2.80 31.56
CA ASN A 707 -20.98 -3.68 32.74
C ASN A 707 -19.57 -4.10 33.20
N ASN A 708 -18.49 -3.58 32.59
CA ASN A 708 -17.12 -4.03 32.87
C ASN A 708 -16.90 -5.55 32.72
N GLU A 709 -17.71 -6.22 31.91
CA GLU A 709 -17.50 -7.63 31.62
C GLU A 709 -16.35 -7.79 30.60
N VAL A 710 -15.36 -8.54 31.00
CA VAL A 710 -14.23 -8.92 30.14
C VAL A 710 -14.73 -9.89 29.09
N THR A 711 -14.52 -9.59 27.82
CA THR A 711 -15.00 -10.41 26.70
C THR A 711 -13.84 -11.02 25.92
N ASP A 712 -14.00 -12.29 25.57
CA ASP A 712 -13.08 -12.97 24.65
C ASP A 712 -13.33 -12.52 23.21
N LEU A 713 -12.28 -12.30 22.44
CA LEU A 713 -12.36 -12.18 20.98
C LEU A 713 -12.38 -13.59 20.37
N ASN A 714 -13.38 -13.90 19.58
CA ASN A 714 -13.49 -15.18 18.87
C ASN A 714 -14.03 -14.94 17.46
N GLN A 715 -13.13 -14.72 16.52
CA GLN A 715 -13.48 -14.28 15.17
C GLN A 715 -13.14 -15.36 14.13
N ILE A 716 -14.06 -15.60 13.21
CA ILE A 716 -13.84 -16.42 12.02
C ILE A 716 -13.96 -15.54 10.77
N GLY A 717 -13.08 -15.77 9.81
CA GLY A 717 -13.07 -15.08 8.53
C GLY A 717 -12.96 -16.06 7.37
N LEU A 718 -13.70 -15.80 6.30
CA LEU A 718 -13.59 -16.50 5.03
C LEU A 718 -13.36 -15.46 3.92
N LEU A 719 -12.32 -15.66 3.15
CA LEU A 719 -12.04 -14.92 1.92
C LEU A 719 -12.07 -15.89 0.74
N LEU A 720 -12.64 -15.46 -0.35
CA LEU A 720 -12.76 -16.25 -1.56
C LEU A 720 -12.60 -15.33 -2.77
N THR A 721 -11.73 -15.71 -3.71
CA THR A 721 -11.75 -15.20 -5.07
C THR A 721 -11.71 -16.37 -6.02
N THR A 722 -12.62 -16.41 -6.99
CA THR A 722 -12.75 -17.52 -7.93
C THR A 722 -13.23 -17.06 -9.30
N PRO A 723 -12.64 -17.52 -10.41
CA PRO A 723 -13.28 -17.38 -11.69
C PRO A 723 -14.56 -18.25 -11.72
N LEU A 724 -15.65 -17.69 -12.22
CA LEU A 724 -16.87 -18.45 -12.54
C LEU A 724 -16.76 -19.04 -13.96
N ASP A 725 -16.16 -18.28 -14.83
CA ASP A 725 -15.73 -18.67 -16.18
C ASP A 725 -14.52 -17.81 -16.62
N ASP A 726 -14.16 -17.84 -17.89
CA ASP A 726 -13.02 -17.09 -18.43
C ASP A 726 -13.17 -15.56 -18.31
N ARG A 727 -14.40 -15.05 -18.15
CA ARG A 727 -14.73 -13.62 -18.11
C ARG A 727 -15.26 -13.14 -16.78
N TRP A 728 -15.91 -14.00 -16.01
CA TRP A 728 -16.55 -13.65 -14.75
C TRP A 728 -15.70 -14.09 -13.56
N HIS A 729 -15.44 -13.18 -12.64
CA HIS A 729 -14.73 -13.42 -11.39
C HIS A 729 -15.60 -13.00 -10.23
N LEU A 730 -15.80 -13.92 -9.30
CA LEU A 730 -16.47 -13.67 -8.03
C LEU A 730 -15.41 -13.52 -6.93
N TYR A 731 -15.55 -12.52 -6.09
CA TYR A 731 -14.75 -12.39 -4.88
C TYR A 731 -15.62 -11.99 -3.71
N GLY A 732 -15.21 -12.35 -2.51
CA GLY A 732 -15.96 -12.04 -1.31
C GLY A 732 -15.17 -12.24 -0.03
N GLY A 733 -15.63 -11.55 1.01
CA GLY A 733 -15.13 -11.65 2.38
C GLY A 733 -16.31 -11.74 3.35
N TYR A 734 -16.16 -12.58 4.34
CA TYR A 734 -17.11 -12.74 5.43
C TYR A 734 -16.35 -12.82 6.75
N TYR A 735 -16.61 -11.91 7.67
CA TYR A 735 -16.04 -11.92 9.02
C TYR A 735 -17.16 -11.91 10.05
N LYS A 736 -17.02 -12.76 11.05
CA LYS A 736 -18.00 -12.88 12.13
C LYS A 736 -17.31 -13.04 13.49
N GLU A 737 -17.71 -12.20 14.44
CA GLU A 737 -17.43 -12.42 15.86
C GLU A 737 -18.41 -13.48 16.41
N LEU A 738 -17.87 -14.54 17.01
CA LEU A 738 -18.66 -15.71 17.45
C LEU A 738 -19.25 -15.52 18.86
N ASN A 739 -18.61 -14.74 19.73
CA ASN A 739 -19.01 -14.56 21.12
C ASN A 739 -19.96 -13.38 21.33
N GLN A 740 -20.08 -12.50 20.34
CA GLN A 740 -20.94 -11.32 20.43
C GLN A 740 -22.05 -11.38 19.40
N SER A 741 -23.19 -10.77 19.71
CA SER A 741 -24.30 -10.61 18.77
C SER A 741 -24.07 -9.52 17.72
N VAL A 742 -22.81 -9.14 17.51
CA VAL A 742 -22.43 -8.15 16.49
C VAL A 742 -22.68 -8.73 15.10
N LYS A 743 -23.27 -7.92 14.24
CA LYS A 743 -23.52 -8.30 12.86
C LYS A 743 -22.20 -8.56 12.13
N SER A 744 -22.21 -9.50 11.20
CA SER A 744 -21.04 -9.87 10.42
C SER A 744 -20.71 -8.83 9.35
N ASP A 745 -19.44 -8.54 9.14
CA ASP A 745 -18.96 -7.81 7.98
C ASP A 745 -18.97 -8.71 6.74
N ARG A 746 -19.47 -8.18 5.64
CA ARG A 746 -19.61 -8.92 4.38
C ARG A 746 -19.22 -8.03 3.22
N LYS A 747 -18.48 -8.62 2.30
CA LYS A 747 -18.14 -8.00 1.03
C LYS A 747 -18.36 -9.03 -0.08
N VAL A 748 -19.05 -8.62 -1.13
CA VAL A 748 -19.25 -9.46 -2.32
C VAL A 748 -19.00 -8.59 -3.53
N GLY A 749 -18.17 -9.06 -4.44
CA GLY A 749 -17.91 -8.38 -5.70
C GLY A 749 -17.97 -9.36 -6.87
N LEU A 750 -18.44 -8.84 -7.99
CA LEU A 750 -18.54 -9.58 -9.25
C LEU A 750 -17.87 -8.74 -10.34
N LYS A 751 -16.80 -9.26 -10.91
CA LYS A 751 -16.08 -8.62 -12.01
C LYS A 751 -16.35 -9.37 -13.31
N TYR A 752 -16.75 -8.64 -14.34
CA TYR A 752 -16.74 -9.12 -15.73
C TYR A 752 -15.54 -8.52 -16.45
N ASP A 753 -14.75 -9.35 -17.09
CA ASP A 753 -13.53 -8.95 -17.78
C ASP A 753 -13.62 -9.35 -19.26
N SER A 754 -13.73 -8.35 -20.15
CA SER A 754 -13.71 -8.52 -21.59
C SER A 754 -12.30 -8.20 -22.13
N CYS A 755 -12.07 -8.47 -23.43
CA CYS A 755 -10.80 -8.16 -24.07
C CYS A 755 -10.41 -6.68 -23.99
N CYS A 756 -11.36 -5.75 -24.02
CA CYS A 756 -11.08 -4.31 -24.07
C CYS A 756 -11.81 -3.47 -23.00
N TRP A 757 -12.57 -4.09 -22.12
CA TRP A 757 -13.21 -3.41 -21.01
C TRP A 757 -13.48 -4.35 -19.85
N SER A 758 -13.65 -3.81 -18.66
CA SER A 758 -14.12 -4.55 -17.50
C SER A 758 -15.17 -3.75 -16.72
N ILE A 759 -16.05 -4.46 -16.04
CA ILE A 759 -16.99 -3.88 -15.08
C ILE A 759 -16.93 -4.63 -13.76
N ASN A 760 -16.91 -3.90 -12.66
CA ASN A 760 -16.82 -4.45 -11.33
C ASN A 760 -17.99 -3.93 -10.49
N PHE A 761 -18.74 -4.84 -9.90
CA PHE A 761 -19.85 -4.56 -8.98
C PHE A 761 -19.42 -4.95 -7.57
N ASN A 762 -19.56 -4.04 -6.61
CA ASN A 762 -19.22 -4.26 -5.21
C ASN A 762 -20.44 -4.01 -4.32
N LEU A 763 -20.69 -4.92 -3.40
CA LEU A 763 -21.65 -4.80 -2.33
C LEU A 763 -20.91 -4.99 -1.00
N GLU A 764 -21.00 -4.04 -0.11
CA GLU A 764 -20.36 -4.10 1.20
C GLU A 764 -21.40 -3.86 2.31
N TRP A 765 -21.28 -4.63 3.39
CA TRP A 765 -21.98 -4.45 4.65
C TRP A 765 -20.92 -4.39 5.74
N VAL A 766 -20.66 -3.20 6.25
CA VAL A 766 -19.69 -2.96 7.31
C VAL A 766 -20.43 -2.60 8.57
N ASN A 767 -20.08 -3.21 9.67
CA ASN A 767 -20.63 -2.87 10.97
C ASN A 767 -19.64 -1.99 11.71
N THR A 768 -20.00 -0.73 11.87
CA THR A 768 -19.23 0.21 12.66
C THR A 768 -19.74 0.13 14.09
N PRO A 769 -18.90 -0.29 15.07
CA PRO A 769 -19.30 -0.23 16.47
C PRO A 769 -19.49 1.22 16.89
N ASP A 770 -20.63 1.50 17.48
CA ASP A 770 -20.88 2.74 18.19
C ASP A 770 -20.39 2.56 19.63
N ASN A 771 -19.20 3.03 19.90
CA ASN A 771 -18.57 2.88 21.21
C ASN A 771 -19.21 3.73 22.31
N VAL A 772 -20.09 4.66 21.97
CA VAL A 772 -20.82 5.52 22.94
C VAL A 772 -22.10 4.84 23.40
N ASN A 773 -22.88 4.29 22.49
CA ASN A 773 -24.19 3.71 22.78
C ASN A 773 -24.19 2.17 22.88
N ASN A 774 -23.02 1.54 22.78
CA ASN A 774 -22.85 0.07 22.76
C ASN A 774 -23.74 -0.62 21.69
N THR A 775 -23.99 0.06 20.58
CA THR A 775 -24.75 -0.42 19.43
C THR A 775 -23.82 -0.54 18.21
N SER A 776 -24.25 -1.25 17.20
CA SER A 776 -23.56 -1.25 15.90
C SER A 776 -24.50 -0.76 14.81
N THR A 777 -24.03 0.21 14.03
CA THR A 777 -24.74 0.65 12.83
C THR A 777 -24.21 -0.12 11.63
N ALA A 778 -25.12 -0.71 10.84
CA ALA A 778 -24.76 -1.41 9.62
C ALA A 778 -24.74 -0.42 8.45
N GLU A 779 -23.58 -0.14 7.93
CA GLU A 779 -23.43 0.57 6.67
C GLU A 779 -23.56 -0.37 5.48
N ARG A 780 -24.27 0.09 4.44
CA ARG A 780 -24.39 -0.63 3.18
C ARG A 780 -23.89 0.27 2.08
N SER A 781 -22.97 -0.22 1.28
CA SER A 781 -22.49 0.48 0.10
C SER A 781 -22.61 -0.39 -1.14
N PHE A 782 -22.85 0.26 -2.27
CA PHE A 782 -22.85 -0.32 -3.58
C PHE A 782 -21.93 0.52 -4.47
N GLY A 783 -21.02 -0.14 -5.15
CA GLY A 783 -20.10 0.49 -6.08
C GLY A 783 -20.14 -0.17 -7.44
N ILE A 784 -20.00 0.65 -8.49
CA ILE A 784 -19.77 0.22 -9.86
C ILE A 784 -18.50 0.88 -10.35
N GLN A 785 -17.60 0.08 -10.91
CA GLN A 785 -16.41 0.56 -11.58
C GLN A 785 -16.39 0.00 -12.99
N PHE A 786 -16.28 0.90 -13.95
CA PHE A 786 -16.11 0.57 -15.35
C PHE A 786 -14.71 0.95 -15.81
N GLU A 787 -14.02 0.05 -16.48
CA GLU A 787 -12.67 0.26 -17.00
C GLU A 787 -12.66 0.01 -18.50
N MET A 788 -12.13 0.96 -19.25
CA MET A 788 -11.82 0.82 -20.66
C MET A 788 -10.32 0.57 -20.79
N LYS A 789 -9.95 -0.65 -21.14
CA LYS A 789 -8.54 -1.04 -21.26
C LYS A 789 -7.86 -0.21 -22.35
N GLY A 790 -6.83 0.55 -21.95
CA GLY A 790 -6.12 1.47 -22.85
C GLY A 790 -6.63 2.92 -22.86
N LEU A 791 -7.75 3.23 -22.18
CA LEU A 791 -8.20 4.61 -21.95
C LEU A 791 -8.19 4.99 -20.46
N GLY A 792 -8.51 4.07 -19.56
CA GLY A 792 -8.58 4.31 -18.12
C GLY A 792 -9.85 3.75 -17.49
N SER A 793 -10.00 3.97 -16.18
CA SER A 793 -11.16 3.51 -15.40
C SER A 793 -12.03 4.68 -14.95
N VAL A 794 -13.34 4.48 -15.03
CA VAL A 794 -14.38 5.39 -14.49
C VAL A 794 -15.16 4.64 -13.42
N GLY A 795 -15.27 5.18 -12.23
CA GLY A 795 -16.06 4.57 -11.16
C GLY A 795 -15.47 4.79 -9.78
N THR A 796 -16.03 4.12 -8.81
CA THR A 796 -15.66 4.27 -7.42
C THR A 796 -14.24 3.78 -7.21
N GLY A 797 -13.33 4.69 -6.92
CA GLY A 797 -12.03 4.36 -6.38
C GLY A 797 -12.13 3.80 -4.97
N SER A 798 -12.94 2.77 -4.74
CA SER A 798 -12.94 2.09 -3.46
C SER A 798 -11.60 1.40 -3.28
N LYS A 799 -10.93 1.71 -2.18
CA LYS A 799 -9.73 1.00 -1.76
C LYS A 799 -10.06 -0.50 -1.74
N GLY A 800 -9.38 -1.30 -2.55
CA GLY A 800 -9.41 -2.74 -2.44
C GLY A 800 -10.55 -3.45 -3.18
N THR A 801 -10.76 -3.13 -4.43
CA THR A 801 -11.68 -3.84 -5.32
C THR A 801 -11.11 -5.14 -5.90
N SER A 802 -9.82 -5.38 -5.76
CA SER A 802 -9.24 -6.70 -5.93
C SER A 802 -8.87 -7.26 -4.57
N LEU A 803 -9.27 -8.49 -4.27
CA LEU A 803 -8.64 -9.28 -3.23
C LEU A 803 -7.26 -9.70 -3.77
N ASP A 804 -6.37 -8.72 -3.94
CA ASP A 804 -4.97 -9.01 -4.11
C ASP A 804 -4.47 -9.74 -2.87
N THR A 805 -3.45 -10.53 -3.03
CA THR A 805 -2.81 -11.27 -1.94
C THR A 805 -2.39 -10.38 -0.76
N GLU A 806 -2.27 -9.06 -0.98
CA GLU A 806 -2.02 -8.04 0.05
C GLU A 806 -3.22 -7.79 0.99
N ALA A 807 -4.43 -8.13 0.57
CA ALA A 807 -5.64 -7.98 1.39
C ALA A 807 -5.94 -9.22 2.28
N LEU A 808 -5.14 -10.26 2.19
CA LEU A 808 -5.30 -11.46 3.01
C LEU A 808 -4.94 -11.15 4.48
N PRO A 809 -5.76 -11.56 5.45
CA PRO A 809 -5.50 -11.32 6.89
C PRO A 809 -4.22 -11.98 7.39
N TYR A 810 -3.81 -13.06 6.75
CA TYR A 810 -2.57 -13.74 7.01
C TYR A 810 -1.73 -13.79 5.73
N ILE A 811 -0.51 -13.28 5.81
CA ILE A 811 0.46 -13.27 4.71
C ILE A 811 1.49 -14.37 4.99
N ARG A 812 1.74 -15.23 4.03
CA ARG A 812 2.78 -16.27 4.12
C ARG A 812 4.13 -15.65 4.50
N PRO A 813 4.91 -16.23 5.41
CA PRO A 813 6.29 -15.83 5.66
C PRO A 813 7.10 -15.80 4.36
N PHE A 814 8.11 -14.93 4.31
CA PHE A 814 8.90 -14.72 3.09
C PHE A 814 9.52 -16.01 2.54
N ASN A 815 10.01 -16.87 3.42
CA ASN A 815 10.62 -18.17 3.09
C ASN A 815 9.60 -19.23 2.57
N LEU A 816 8.31 -18.96 2.70
CA LEU A 816 7.21 -19.83 2.22
C LEU A 816 6.40 -19.18 1.11
N ARG A 817 6.82 -18.00 0.59
CA ARG A 817 6.21 -17.38 -0.57
C ARG A 817 6.70 -18.06 -1.84
N ASP A 818 5.81 -18.17 -2.81
CA ASP A 818 6.21 -18.58 -4.16
C ASP A 818 7.15 -17.49 -4.73
N GLN A 819 8.30 -17.88 -5.25
CA GLN A 819 9.29 -16.99 -5.88
C GLN A 819 8.80 -16.47 -7.23
#